data_c003f88065f01b4f2bfdcb9bb81fd057
#
_entry.id   c003f88065f01b4f2bfdcb9bb81fd057
#
_cell.length_a   1.000
_cell.length_b   1.000
_cell.length_c   1.000
_cell.angle_alpha   90.00
_cell.angle_beta   90.00
_cell.angle_gamma   90.00
#
_symmetry.space_group_name_H-M   'P 1'
#
loop_
_entity.id
_entity.type
_entity.pdbx_description
1 polymer ?
#
loop_
_entity_poly.entity_id
_entity_poly.type
_entity_poly.pdbx_seq_one_letter_code
_entity_poly.pdbx_strand_id
1 'polypeptide(L)'
;MLEIKNINISFQRNIFNDAKIQFYDSHIHAIIGKSGSGKTTFLRSMIQDFPQLQMEMVYNNKIINQKDDFVKEHIAYVDQLGSYFPNMSIKQHFSFYAQMKDEKIEESEIERFLNQVNLHHINIKKSPSVLSIGERKRFLIALALYCDKDIIILDEPTASLDKKNIILLKEVLLSLKNKMIILTTHTPEILEICDVIYKIENQQFEIEKQEIHDQNEMTDKVKKYHFSPIKYCQYKTPIQWIQFAGIIIISIFILIQSMPLTQSFMNTTEVDPLIFNQSSKEMIFMRNRSGQLDIIYAPAYEDEIIQPMNKDDLNKIQNMNGVRKIETFKVLTLFNPNSTDETQSMEIIDQNGHSSIYSVEAEGSRAPAIFPYYEENDFNAHDNGIYINSMLSEIYNIHEGDTIKAKFYIPYQQYVLDTNPYRKISYVLKELELKVDKVLNNDENYRSVATDFMIYVPDHMFRDMINNVNENDEMVPSSSVNRAADQVDAQPYTMDEYVIFVDEDQAKEVYDAILEMDSHYDAYSVYLDYLEIDVIQKDAFQTQLVSVAGICGIALAAFIVVQYFMMKSRKEEMNLLRRNGINKQKIHQVILFENGVYFVVVSIVGLMLAYLYQNYLDDFTNMFVFNIIVLVISLFLLLVNVIVSQFLLKDKKHLKNRKL
;
A
#
# COMPACT_ATOMS: atom_id res chain seq x y z
N MET A 1 -33.83 -43.94 -19.81
CA MET A 1 -35.06 -43.13 -19.89
C MET A 1 -34.96 -41.96 -18.95
N LEU A 2 -35.28 -40.72 -19.42
CA LEU A 2 -35.38 -39.52 -18.58
C LEU A 2 -36.85 -39.09 -18.45
N GLU A 3 -37.36 -39.06 -17.23
CA GLU A 3 -38.71 -38.61 -16.94
C GLU A 3 -38.65 -37.32 -16.12
N ILE A 4 -39.51 -36.35 -16.50
CA ILE A 4 -39.59 -35.07 -15.81
C ILE A 4 -41.06 -34.86 -15.37
N LYS A 5 -41.24 -34.71 -14.04
CA LYS A 5 -42.55 -34.61 -13.38
C LYS A 5 -42.69 -33.26 -12.69
N ASN A 6 -43.93 -32.93 -12.36
CA ASN A 6 -44.30 -31.77 -11.56
C ASN A 6 -43.68 -30.47 -12.10
N ILE A 7 -43.69 -30.32 -13.45
CA ILE A 7 -43.11 -29.15 -14.11
C ILE A 7 -43.99 -27.94 -13.87
N ASN A 8 -43.54 -27.05 -12.99
CA ASN A 8 -44.20 -25.78 -12.72
C ASN A 8 -43.20 -24.64 -13.01
N ILE A 9 -43.50 -23.84 -14.04
CA ILE A 9 -42.65 -22.71 -14.47
C ILE A 9 -43.55 -21.48 -14.57
N SER A 10 -43.32 -20.50 -13.73
CA SER A 10 -44.08 -19.27 -13.64
C SER A 10 -43.20 -18.04 -13.66
N PHE A 11 -43.45 -17.10 -14.56
CA PHE A 11 -42.86 -15.75 -14.59
C PHE A 11 -43.95 -14.69 -14.42
N GLN A 12 -44.15 -13.84 -15.40
CA GLN A 12 -45.30 -12.94 -15.44
C GLN A 12 -46.63 -13.67 -15.77
N ARG A 13 -46.51 -14.86 -16.37
CA ARG A 13 -47.57 -15.81 -16.65
C ARG A 13 -47.09 -17.22 -16.37
N ASN A 14 -48.05 -18.12 -16.11
CA ASN A 14 -47.70 -19.55 -16.03
C ASN A 14 -47.34 -20.04 -17.42
N ILE A 15 -46.16 -20.67 -17.53
CA ILE A 15 -45.67 -21.29 -18.76
C ILE A 15 -46.04 -22.79 -18.77
N PHE A 16 -45.79 -23.45 -17.64
CA PHE A 16 -46.19 -24.82 -17.39
C PHE A 16 -46.86 -24.92 -16.02
N ASN A 17 -47.85 -25.78 -15.92
CA ASN A 17 -48.57 -26.03 -14.68
C ASN A 17 -48.75 -27.54 -14.52
N ASP A 18 -48.04 -28.13 -13.58
CA ASP A 18 -48.04 -29.57 -13.28
C ASP A 18 -47.87 -30.45 -14.54
N ALA A 19 -47.00 -30.03 -15.46
CA ALA A 19 -46.75 -30.75 -16.67
C ALA A 19 -45.77 -31.92 -16.44
N LYS A 20 -45.85 -32.90 -17.32
CA LYS A 20 -44.95 -34.08 -17.33
C LYS A 20 -44.51 -34.41 -18.74
N ILE A 21 -43.32 -34.99 -18.87
CA ILE A 21 -42.74 -35.41 -20.16
C ILE A 21 -41.75 -36.53 -19.94
N GLN A 22 -41.64 -37.44 -20.91
CA GLN A 22 -40.72 -38.60 -20.90
C GLN A 22 -39.85 -38.60 -22.14
N PHE A 23 -38.57 -38.86 -21.98
CA PHE A 23 -37.61 -39.03 -23.10
C PHE A 23 -37.01 -40.42 -23.04
N TYR A 24 -37.01 -41.08 -24.19
CA TYR A 24 -36.55 -42.48 -24.33
C TYR A 24 -35.10 -42.49 -24.79
N ASP A 25 -34.30 -43.42 -24.27
CA ASP A 25 -32.91 -43.60 -24.67
C ASP A 25 -32.84 -44.00 -26.16
N SER A 26 -31.77 -43.54 -26.82
CA SER A 26 -31.52 -43.87 -28.22
C SER A 26 -32.64 -43.43 -29.20
N HIS A 27 -33.38 -42.36 -28.84
CA HIS A 27 -34.45 -41.80 -29.65
C HIS A 27 -34.23 -40.30 -29.88
N ILE A 28 -34.73 -39.77 -31.01
CA ILE A 28 -34.76 -38.35 -31.32
C ILE A 28 -36.12 -37.79 -30.96
N HIS A 29 -36.14 -36.86 -29.99
CA HIS A 29 -37.36 -36.21 -29.50
C HIS A 29 -37.41 -34.77 -29.97
N ALA A 30 -38.50 -34.38 -30.60
CA ALA A 30 -38.76 -32.99 -30.95
C ALA A 30 -39.82 -32.36 -30.01
N ILE A 31 -39.60 -31.10 -29.63
CA ILE A 31 -40.58 -30.28 -28.94
C ILE A 31 -40.99 -29.16 -29.87
N ILE A 32 -42.26 -29.15 -30.27
CA ILE A 32 -42.82 -28.14 -31.13
C ILE A 32 -43.86 -27.29 -30.38
N GLY A 33 -44.21 -26.13 -30.92
CA GLY A 33 -45.20 -25.22 -30.33
C GLY A 33 -44.99 -23.78 -30.80
N LYS A 34 -46.00 -22.95 -30.61
CA LYS A 34 -45.99 -21.53 -31.05
C LYS A 34 -44.78 -20.78 -30.48
N SER A 35 -44.37 -19.70 -31.12
CA SER A 35 -43.36 -18.80 -30.55
C SER A 35 -43.81 -18.30 -29.18
N GLY A 36 -42.95 -18.32 -28.18
CA GLY A 36 -43.29 -17.93 -26.80
C GLY A 36 -44.07 -18.98 -25.99
N SER A 37 -44.25 -20.24 -26.50
CA SER A 37 -44.89 -21.33 -25.75
C SER A 37 -44.03 -21.89 -24.59
N GLY A 38 -42.74 -21.49 -24.48
CA GLY A 38 -41.85 -21.95 -23.40
C GLY A 38 -40.85 -23.01 -23.77
N LYS A 39 -40.66 -23.37 -25.04
CA LYS A 39 -39.70 -24.38 -25.52
C LYS A 39 -38.29 -24.17 -24.94
N THR A 40 -37.68 -23.02 -25.27
CA THR A 40 -36.36 -22.66 -24.78
C THR A 40 -36.29 -22.58 -23.26
N THR A 41 -37.34 -22.09 -22.61
CA THR A 41 -37.42 -22.00 -21.15
C THR A 41 -37.41 -23.38 -20.53
N PHE A 42 -38.17 -24.31 -21.09
CA PHE A 42 -38.17 -25.71 -20.65
C PHE A 42 -36.80 -26.36 -20.83
N LEU A 43 -36.17 -26.26 -22.01
CA LEU A 43 -34.83 -26.84 -22.24
C LEU A 43 -33.79 -26.24 -21.26
N ARG A 44 -33.86 -24.94 -21.02
CA ARG A 44 -32.99 -24.30 -20.01
C ARG A 44 -33.28 -24.78 -18.60
N SER A 45 -34.53 -25.07 -18.25
CA SER A 45 -34.89 -25.60 -16.93
C SER A 45 -34.28 -26.96 -16.64
N MET A 46 -33.98 -27.75 -17.67
CA MET A 46 -33.30 -29.04 -17.52
C MET A 46 -31.83 -28.89 -17.08
N ILE A 47 -31.19 -27.76 -17.42
CA ILE A 47 -29.76 -27.53 -17.18
C ILE A 47 -29.44 -26.50 -16.09
N GLN A 48 -30.41 -25.66 -15.73
CA GLN A 48 -30.25 -24.59 -14.75
C GLN A 48 -31.46 -24.51 -13.83
N ASP A 49 -31.24 -24.11 -12.57
CA ASP A 49 -32.31 -23.79 -11.67
C ASP A 49 -32.71 -22.31 -11.79
N PHE A 50 -33.98 -22.05 -11.78
CA PHE A 50 -34.59 -20.73 -11.71
C PHE A 50 -35.42 -20.61 -10.41
N PRO A 51 -35.52 -19.40 -9.81
CA PRO A 51 -36.32 -19.22 -8.61
C PRO A 51 -37.80 -19.60 -8.77
N GLN A 52 -38.29 -19.57 -10.02
CA GLN A 52 -39.67 -19.85 -10.40
C GLN A 52 -39.90 -21.27 -10.97
N LEU A 53 -38.90 -22.13 -10.80
CA LEU A 53 -38.92 -23.49 -11.29
C LEU A 53 -39.17 -24.48 -10.16
N GLN A 54 -40.19 -25.32 -10.37
CA GLN A 54 -40.36 -26.56 -9.61
C GLN A 54 -40.45 -27.70 -10.64
N MET A 55 -39.59 -28.68 -10.53
CA MET A 55 -39.62 -29.88 -11.35
C MET A 55 -38.83 -31.00 -10.67
N GLU A 56 -39.22 -32.22 -10.90
CA GLU A 56 -38.55 -33.41 -10.49
C GLU A 56 -38.03 -34.17 -11.72
N MET A 57 -36.75 -34.51 -11.73
CA MET A 57 -36.10 -35.27 -12.81
C MET A 57 -35.70 -36.61 -12.31
N VAL A 58 -36.09 -37.66 -13.06
CA VAL A 58 -35.77 -39.05 -12.80
C VAL A 58 -35.04 -39.63 -14.02
N TYR A 59 -33.83 -40.13 -13.85
CA TYR A 59 -33.05 -40.76 -14.90
C TYR A 59 -32.70 -42.20 -14.50
N ASN A 60 -33.01 -43.14 -15.38
CA ASN A 60 -32.84 -44.61 -15.13
C ASN A 60 -33.41 -45.03 -13.78
N ASN A 61 -34.64 -44.65 -13.50
CA ASN A 61 -35.38 -44.87 -12.24
C ASN A 61 -34.74 -44.28 -10.97
N LYS A 62 -33.79 -43.35 -11.10
CA LYS A 62 -33.17 -42.64 -9.97
C LYS A 62 -33.51 -41.16 -9.99
N ILE A 63 -33.92 -40.64 -8.86
CA ILE A 63 -34.19 -39.19 -8.70
C ILE A 63 -32.86 -38.44 -8.76
N ILE A 64 -32.81 -37.37 -9.57
CA ILE A 64 -31.63 -36.53 -9.70
C ILE A 64 -31.62 -35.48 -8.59
N ASN A 65 -30.84 -35.73 -7.54
CA ASN A 65 -30.72 -34.82 -6.40
C ASN A 65 -29.70 -33.68 -6.64
N GLN A 66 -28.70 -33.89 -7.48
CA GLN A 66 -27.63 -32.92 -7.81
C GLN A 66 -27.67 -32.62 -9.31
N LYS A 67 -28.48 -31.66 -9.71
CA LYS A 67 -28.67 -31.31 -11.13
C LYS A 67 -27.36 -30.85 -11.79
N ASP A 68 -26.53 -30.05 -11.13
CA ASP A 68 -25.27 -29.57 -11.72
C ASP A 68 -24.34 -30.75 -12.10
N ASP A 69 -24.21 -31.75 -11.24
CA ASP A 69 -23.39 -32.93 -11.55
C ASP A 69 -24.00 -33.79 -12.67
N PHE A 70 -25.31 -33.97 -12.66
CA PHE A 70 -26.01 -34.66 -13.74
C PHE A 70 -25.83 -33.98 -15.09
N VAL A 71 -25.98 -32.64 -15.15
CA VAL A 71 -25.75 -31.87 -16.38
C VAL A 71 -24.28 -31.99 -16.82
N LYS A 72 -23.35 -31.86 -15.89
CA LYS A 72 -21.91 -31.97 -16.18
C LYS A 72 -21.56 -33.37 -16.78
N GLU A 73 -22.17 -34.43 -16.31
CA GLU A 73 -21.84 -35.81 -16.69
C GLU A 73 -22.64 -36.30 -17.91
N HIS A 74 -23.92 -35.95 -17.97
CA HIS A 74 -24.83 -36.56 -18.95
C HIS A 74 -25.35 -35.65 -20.04
N ILE A 75 -25.36 -34.29 -19.88
CA ILE A 75 -26.03 -33.38 -20.83
C ILE A 75 -25.02 -32.54 -21.62
N ALA A 76 -25.11 -32.60 -22.97
CA ALA A 76 -24.49 -31.60 -23.86
C ALA A 76 -25.60 -30.66 -24.36
N TYR A 77 -25.45 -29.34 -24.14
CA TYR A 77 -26.46 -28.35 -24.52
C TYR A 77 -25.93 -27.35 -25.55
N VAL A 78 -26.64 -27.22 -26.66
CA VAL A 78 -26.39 -26.22 -27.70
C VAL A 78 -27.57 -25.26 -27.74
N ASP A 79 -27.35 -24.02 -27.38
CA ASP A 79 -28.40 -23.01 -27.34
C ASP A 79 -28.70 -22.38 -28.71
N GLN A 80 -29.83 -21.68 -28.78
CA GLN A 80 -30.31 -21.06 -30.02
C GLN A 80 -29.34 -20.03 -30.60
N LEU A 81 -28.58 -19.30 -29.79
CA LEU A 81 -27.66 -18.26 -30.22
C LEU A 81 -26.25 -18.81 -30.58
N GLY A 82 -25.98 -20.06 -30.27
CA GLY A 82 -24.64 -20.63 -30.42
C GLY A 82 -23.64 -19.99 -29.46
N SER A 83 -23.95 -19.97 -28.17
CA SER A 83 -23.10 -19.38 -27.14
C SER A 83 -21.83 -20.23 -26.95
N TYR A 84 -20.69 -19.56 -26.87
CA TYR A 84 -19.34 -20.16 -26.71
C TYR A 84 -18.54 -19.38 -25.66
N PHE A 85 -17.45 -19.94 -25.17
CA PHE A 85 -16.56 -19.25 -24.25
C PHE A 85 -15.77 -18.16 -24.99
N PRO A 86 -16.00 -16.85 -24.75
CA PRO A 86 -15.40 -15.78 -25.53
C PRO A 86 -13.87 -15.67 -25.34
N ASN A 87 -13.37 -16.26 -24.26
CA ASN A 87 -11.95 -16.31 -23.89
C ASN A 87 -11.18 -17.50 -24.47
N MET A 88 -11.82 -18.33 -25.32
CA MET A 88 -11.20 -19.53 -25.87
C MET A 88 -11.20 -19.54 -27.39
N SER A 89 -10.12 -20.04 -28.01
CA SER A 89 -10.09 -20.43 -29.40
C SER A 89 -10.87 -21.75 -29.61
N ILE A 90 -11.14 -22.10 -30.88
CA ILE A 90 -11.79 -23.39 -31.22
C ILE A 90 -10.99 -24.56 -30.61
N LYS A 91 -9.67 -24.60 -30.80
CA LYS A 91 -8.79 -25.59 -30.18
C LYS A 91 -8.91 -25.62 -28.65
N GLN A 92 -8.94 -24.45 -28.01
CA GLN A 92 -9.04 -24.36 -26.57
C GLN A 92 -10.38 -24.88 -26.02
N HIS A 93 -11.48 -24.75 -26.78
CA HIS A 93 -12.75 -25.36 -26.36
C HIS A 93 -12.62 -26.88 -26.29
N PHE A 94 -12.08 -27.54 -27.33
CA PHE A 94 -11.84 -28.97 -27.29
C PHE A 94 -10.87 -29.36 -26.14
N SER A 95 -9.78 -28.60 -25.98
CA SER A 95 -8.81 -28.84 -24.92
C SER A 95 -9.43 -28.68 -23.51
N PHE A 96 -10.37 -27.75 -23.33
CA PHE A 96 -11.10 -27.57 -22.07
C PHE A 96 -11.94 -28.81 -21.72
N TYR A 97 -12.70 -29.33 -22.69
CA TYR A 97 -13.49 -30.55 -22.43
C TYR A 97 -12.62 -31.80 -22.31
N ALA A 98 -11.52 -31.90 -23.10
CA ALA A 98 -10.52 -32.95 -22.91
C ALA A 98 -9.96 -32.97 -21.48
N GLN A 99 -9.60 -31.79 -21.01
CA GLN A 99 -9.10 -31.61 -19.63
C GLN A 99 -10.15 -32.00 -18.58
N MET A 100 -11.44 -31.74 -18.83
CA MET A 100 -12.51 -32.19 -17.92
C MET A 100 -12.67 -33.72 -17.90
N LYS A 101 -12.23 -34.41 -18.98
CA LYS A 101 -12.23 -35.88 -19.10
C LYS A 101 -10.92 -36.52 -18.63
N ASP A 102 -9.96 -35.67 -18.16
CA ASP A 102 -8.57 -36.06 -17.86
C ASP A 102 -7.84 -36.68 -19.08
N GLU A 103 -8.21 -36.23 -20.28
CA GLU A 103 -7.62 -36.64 -21.58
C GLU A 103 -6.81 -35.52 -22.21
N LYS A 104 -5.97 -35.83 -23.18
CA LYS A 104 -5.35 -34.88 -24.11
C LYS A 104 -5.97 -35.07 -25.50
N ILE A 105 -6.15 -33.99 -26.23
CA ILE A 105 -6.68 -34.05 -27.57
C ILE A 105 -5.64 -33.51 -28.57
N GLU A 106 -5.46 -34.20 -29.67
CA GLU A 106 -4.58 -33.82 -30.78
C GLU A 106 -5.33 -33.00 -31.82
N GLU A 107 -4.62 -32.16 -32.58
CA GLU A 107 -5.24 -31.32 -33.63
C GLU A 107 -5.94 -32.15 -34.70
N SER A 108 -5.38 -33.29 -35.08
CA SER A 108 -5.98 -34.26 -36.02
C SER A 108 -7.35 -34.79 -35.56
N GLU A 109 -7.50 -34.99 -34.28
CA GLU A 109 -8.77 -35.43 -33.69
C GLU A 109 -9.81 -34.30 -33.70
N ILE A 110 -9.40 -33.07 -33.38
CA ILE A 110 -10.25 -31.87 -33.46
C ILE A 110 -10.75 -31.72 -34.92
N GLU A 111 -9.86 -31.82 -35.90
CA GLU A 111 -10.20 -31.73 -37.32
C GLU A 111 -11.19 -32.82 -37.72
N ARG A 112 -11.05 -34.04 -37.20
CA ARG A 112 -12.00 -35.14 -37.46
C ARG A 112 -13.43 -34.76 -37.03
N PHE A 113 -13.63 -34.21 -35.84
CA PHE A 113 -14.95 -33.80 -35.37
C PHE A 113 -15.49 -32.58 -36.14
N LEU A 114 -14.63 -31.64 -36.53
CA LEU A 114 -15.03 -30.50 -37.36
C LEU A 114 -15.43 -30.94 -38.77
N ASN A 115 -14.77 -31.94 -39.34
CA ASN A 115 -15.10 -32.48 -40.64
C ASN A 115 -16.48 -33.16 -40.67
N GLN A 116 -16.88 -33.82 -39.58
CA GLN A 116 -18.21 -34.46 -39.46
C GLN A 116 -19.35 -33.44 -39.59
N VAL A 117 -19.08 -32.17 -39.28
CA VAL A 117 -20.08 -31.08 -39.40
C VAL A 117 -19.75 -30.11 -40.52
N ASN A 118 -18.94 -30.51 -41.52
CA ASN A 118 -18.52 -29.72 -42.66
C ASN A 118 -17.86 -28.38 -42.30
N LEU A 119 -16.89 -28.44 -41.39
CA LEU A 119 -16.10 -27.28 -40.91
C LEU A 119 -14.59 -27.48 -41.14
N HIS A 120 -14.21 -28.17 -42.23
CA HIS A 120 -12.81 -28.48 -42.59
C HIS A 120 -11.95 -27.24 -42.95
N HIS A 121 -12.57 -26.11 -43.28
CA HIS A 121 -11.90 -24.88 -43.70
C HIS A 121 -11.53 -23.92 -42.55
N ILE A 122 -11.83 -24.31 -41.33
CA ILE A 122 -11.74 -23.39 -40.20
C ILE A 122 -10.38 -23.45 -39.51
N ASN A 123 -9.79 -22.28 -39.22
CA ASN A 123 -8.58 -22.19 -38.42
C ASN A 123 -8.90 -22.38 -36.94
N ILE A 124 -8.50 -23.52 -36.38
CA ILE A 124 -8.77 -23.91 -34.98
C ILE A 124 -8.10 -23.02 -33.94
N LYS A 125 -7.09 -22.20 -34.31
CA LYS A 125 -6.41 -21.27 -33.43
C LYS A 125 -7.18 -19.96 -33.26
N LYS A 126 -8.21 -19.69 -34.05
CA LYS A 126 -9.07 -18.51 -33.94
C LYS A 126 -10.23 -18.74 -32.98
N SER A 127 -10.75 -17.61 -32.42
CA SER A 127 -11.97 -17.63 -31.61
C SER A 127 -13.19 -17.99 -32.47
N PRO A 128 -14.23 -18.67 -31.92
CA PRO A 128 -15.50 -18.88 -32.60
C PRO A 128 -16.24 -17.59 -33.01
N SER A 129 -15.80 -16.42 -32.54
CA SER A 129 -16.35 -15.12 -32.95
C SER A 129 -16.24 -14.83 -34.44
N VAL A 130 -15.27 -15.45 -35.15
CA VAL A 130 -15.07 -15.27 -36.59
C VAL A 130 -16.03 -16.11 -37.42
N LEU A 131 -16.75 -17.04 -36.80
CA LEU A 131 -17.68 -17.93 -37.48
C LEU A 131 -19.04 -17.24 -37.68
N SER A 132 -19.69 -17.53 -38.83
CA SER A 132 -21.11 -17.23 -38.98
C SER A 132 -21.95 -17.96 -37.94
N ILE A 133 -23.18 -17.52 -37.71
CA ILE A 133 -24.09 -18.17 -36.73
C ILE A 133 -24.27 -19.66 -37.05
N GLY A 134 -24.42 -20.00 -38.29
CA GLY A 134 -24.59 -21.40 -38.72
C GLY A 134 -23.33 -22.25 -38.52
N GLU A 135 -22.14 -21.73 -38.87
CA GLU A 135 -20.87 -22.41 -38.60
C GLU A 135 -20.63 -22.57 -37.08
N ARG A 136 -20.98 -21.55 -36.28
CA ARG A 136 -20.84 -21.60 -34.85
C ARG A 136 -21.71 -22.69 -34.20
N LYS A 137 -22.96 -22.83 -34.65
CA LYS A 137 -23.85 -23.94 -34.23
C LYS A 137 -23.26 -25.29 -34.58
N ARG A 138 -22.76 -25.46 -35.81
CA ARG A 138 -22.10 -26.69 -36.22
C ARG A 138 -20.84 -26.98 -35.40
N PHE A 139 -20.03 -25.97 -35.11
CA PHE A 139 -18.90 -26.11 -34.19
C PHE A 139 -19.34 -26.62 -32.81
N LEU A 140 -20.41 -26.05 -32.22
CA LEU A 140 -20.91 -26.49 -30.92
C LEU A 140 -21.49 -27.93 -31.00
N ILE A 141 -22.07 -28.32 -32.10
CA ILE A 141 -22.48 -29.72 -32.33
C ILE A 141 -21.24 -30.65 -32.40
N ALA A 142 -20.18 -30.27 -33.14
CA ALA A 142 -18.92 -31.00 -33.15
C ALA A 142 -18.33 -31.16 -31.73
N LEU A 143 -18.45 -30.12 -30.92
CA LEU A 143 -18.01 -30.14 -29.53
C LEU A 143 -18.88 -31.07 -28.67
N ALA A 144 -20.20 -31.10 -28.90
CA ALA A 144 -21.14 -32.02 -28.22
C ALA A 144 -20.82 -33.49 -28.61
N LEU A 145 -20.47 -33.75 -29.87
CA LEU A 145 -20.00 -35.06 -30.34
C LEU A 145 -18.73 -35.50 -29.63
N TYR A 146 -17.75 -34.58 -29.51
CA TYR A 146 -16.52 -34.88 -28.79
C TYR A 146 -16.77 -35.17 -27.30
N CYS A 147 -17.68 -34.43 -26.67
CA CYS A 147 -18.06 -34.69 -25.26
C CYS A 147 -18.64 -36.09 -25.09
N ASP A 148 -19.26 -36.69 -26.08
CA ASP A 148 -19.81 -38.06 -26.09
C ASP A 148 -20.74 -38.33 -24.86
N LYS A 149 -21.58 -37.34 -24.53
CA LYS A 149 -22.56 -37.43 -23.44
C LYS A 149 -23.79 -38.19 -23.88
N ASP A 150 -24.55 -38.74 -22.94
CA ASP A 150 -25.71 -39.61 -23.19
C ASP A 150 -26.91 -38.83 -23.77
N ILE A 151 -27.05 -37.56 -23.33
CA ILE A 151 -28.17 -36.67 -23.67
C ILE A 151 -27.63 -35.45 -24.42
N ILE A 152 -28.16 -35.19 -25.61
CA ILE A 152 -27.82 -34.01 -26.45
C ILE A 152 -29.07 -33.16 -26.58
N ILE A 153 -29.03 -31.93 -26.06
CA ILE A 153 -30.12 -30.97 -26.13
C ILE A 153 -29.75 -29.86 -27.14
N LEU A 154 -30.60 -29.67 -28.14
CA LEU A 154 -30.41 -28.70 -29.23
C LEU A 154 -31.60 -27.75 -29.30
N ASP A 155 -31.37 -26.46 -29.00
CA ASP A 155 -32.40 -25.44 -29.06
C ASP A 155 -32.40 -24.72 -30.42
N GLU A 156 -33.39 -25.04 -31.26
CA GLU A 156 -33.55 -24.57 -32.66
C GLU A 156 -32.24 -24.70 -33.49
N PRO A 157 -31.70 -25.89 -33.64
CA PRO A 157 -30.42 -26.08 -34.34
C PRO A 157 -30.42 -25.68 -35.81
N THR A 158 -31.59 -25.69 -36.44
CA THR A 158 -31.77 -25.34 -37.86
C THR A 158 -31.93 -23.86 -38.13
N ALA A 159 -32.18 -23.05 -37.11
CA ALA A 159 -32.33 -21.59 -37.28
C ALA A 159 -31.03 -21.01 -37.89
N SER A 160 -31.17 -20.27 -39.00
CA SER A 160 -30.05 -19.65 -39.76
C SER A 160 -29.17 -20.63 -40.51
N LEU A 161 -29.64 -21.88 -40.80
CA LEU A 161 -29.01 -22.80 -41.70
C LEU A 161 -29.70 -22.78 -43.08
N ASP A 162 -28.91 -22.94 -44.13
CA ASP A 162 -29.42 -23.17 -45.47
C ASP A 162 -29.81 -24.65 -45.66
N LYS A 163 -30.53 -24.96 -46.73
CA LYS A 163 -31.02 -26.33 -47.00
C LYS A 163 -29.92 -27.40 -47.02
N LYS A 164 -28.72 -27.08 -47.56
CA LYS A 164 -27.59 -28.00 -47.60
C LYS A 164 -27.11 -28.34 -46.18
N ASN A 165 -27.00 -27.34 -45.33
CA ASN A 165 -26.56 -27.53 -43.96
C ASN A 165 -27.66 -28.17 -43.06
N ILE A 166 -28.96 -28.04 -43.42
CA ILE A 166 -30.07 -28.76 -42.75
C ILE A 166 -29.96 -30.27 -43.09
N ILE A 167 -29.71 -30.63 -44.35
CA ILE A 167 -29.53 -32.02 -44.73
C ILE A 167 -28.31 -32.64 -44.03
N LEU A 168 -27.19 -31.93 -43.98
CA LEU A 168 -26.02 -32.37 -43.24
C LEU A 168 -26.33 -32.58 -41.74
N LEU A 169 -27.05 -31.65 -41.13
CA LEU A 169 -27.44 -31.79 -39.73
C LEU A 169 -28.33 -33.03 -39.53
N LYS A 170 -29.28 -33.28 -40.46
CA LYS A 170 -30.12 -34.49 -40.47
C LYS A 170 -29.26 -35.77 -40.48
N GLU A 171 -28.24 -35.84 -41.34
CA GLU A 171 -27.29 -36.98 -41.40
C GLU A 171 -26.52 -37.13 -40.07
N VAL A 172 -26.01 -36.05 -39.51
CA VAL A 172 -25.32 -36.05 -38.23
C VAL A 172 -26.24 -36.56 -37.10
N LEU A 173 -27.49 -36.07 -37.02
CA LEU A 173 -28.44 -36.53 -35.99
C LEU A 173 -28.77 -38.02 -36.15
N LEU A 174 -28.94 -38.52 -37.39
CA LEU A 174 -29.16 -39.95 -37.67
C LEU A 174 -27.96 -40.79 -37.24
N SER A 175 -26.73 -40.30 -37.38
CA SER A 175 -25.53 -41.01 -36.92
C SER A 175 -25.43 -41.14 -35.40
N LEU A 176 -26.22 -40.38 -34.64
CA LEU A 176 -26.25 -40.32 -33.18
C LEU A 176 -27.44 -41.08 -32.57
N LYS A 177 -28.06 -42.03 -33.32
CA LYS A 177 -29.22 -42.80 -32.84
C LYS A 177 -28.96 -43.62 -31.56
N ASN A 178 -27.70 -43.76 -31.15
CA ASN A 178 -27.36 -44.39 -29.88
C ASN A 178 -27.40 -43.40 -28.69
N LYS A 179 -27.79 -42.14 -28.90
CA LYS A 179 -27.92 -41.09 -27.87
C LYS A 179 -29.40 -40.68 -27.73
N MET A 180 -29.73 -40.14 -26.54
CA MET A 180 -30.99 -39.43 -26.35
C MET A 180 -30.83 -38.01 -26.91
N ILE A 181 -31.54 -37.68 -27.99
CA ILE A 181 -31.53 -36.36 -28.60
C ILE A 181 -32.84 -35.66 -28.26
N ILE A 182 -32.76 -34.47 -27.69
CA ILE A 182 -33.92 -33.62 -27.39
C ILE A 182 -33.73 -32.30 -28.14
N LEU A 183 -34.62 -31.99 -29.06
CA LEU A 183 -34.47 -30.75 -29.82
C LEU A 183 -35.78 -29.97 -29.96
N THR A 184 -35.62 -28.68 -30.20
CA THR A 184 -36.72 -27.83 -30.63
C THR A 184 -36.54 -27.49 -32.11
N THR A 185 -37.57 -27.62 -32.92
CA THR A 185 -37.49 -27.25 -34.35
C THR A 185 -38.86 -27.02 -34.94
N HIS A 186 -38.90 -26.30 -36.04
CA HIS A 186 -40.08 -26.15 -36.90
C HIS A 186 -39.78 -26.65 -38.34
N THR A 187 -38.61 -27.22 -38.56
CA THR A 187 -38.09 -27.64 -39.86
C THR A 187 -38.62 -29.01 -40.20
N PRO A 188 -39.41 -29.20 -41.29
CA PRO A 188 -40.02 -30.49 -41.67
C PRO A 188 -38.97 -31.59 -41.84
N GLU A 189 -37.83 -31.30 -42.46
CA GLU A 189 -36.78 -32.26 -42.77
C GLU A 189 -36.16 -32.89 -41.49
N ILE A 190 -36.21 -32.18 -40.36
CA ILE A 190 -35.73 -32.71 -39.10
C ILE A 190 -36.90 -33.43 -38.36
N LEU A 191 -38.11 -32.93 -38.46
CA LEU A 191 -39.28 -33.60 -37.85
C LEU A 191 -39.51 -34.99 -38.41
N GLU A 192 -39.18 -35.21 -39.70
CA GLU A 192 -39.27 -36.54 -40.35
C GLU A 192 -38.45 -37.61 -39.63
N ILE A 193 -37.27 -37.27 -39.10
CA ILE A 193 -36.39 -38.22 -38.44
C ILE A 193 -36.60 -38.35 -36.91
N CYS A 194 -37.54 -37.56 -36.37
CA CYS A 194 -37.90 -37.64 -34.97
C CYS A 194 -38.81 -38.81 -34.65
N ASP A 195 -38.38 -39.61 -33.66
CA ASP A 195 -39.14 -40.81 -33.23
C ASP A 195 -40.33 -40.39 -32.35
N VAL A 196 -40.17 -39.30 -31.56
CA VAL A 196 -41.23 -38.76 -30.70
C VAL A 196 -41.33 -37.25 -30.90
N ILE A 197 -42.58 -36.77 -31.09
CA ILE A 197 -42.85 -35.34 -31.22
C ILE A 197 -43.84 -34.93 -30.13
N TYR A 198 -43.41 -33.98 -29.29
CA TYR A 198 -44.22 -33.34 -28.28
C TYR A 198 -44.66 -31.96 -28.75
N LYS A 199 -45.93 -31.66 -28.63
CA LYS A 199 -46.49 -30.32 -28.83
C LYS A 199 -46.83 -29.66 -27.53
N ILE A 200 -46.35 -28.40 -27.34
CA ILE A 200 -46.75 -27.61 -26.19
C ILE A 200 -48.08 -26.96 -26.51
N GLU A 201 -49.13 -27.38 -25.80
CA GLU A 201 -50.46 -26.83 -25.85
C GLU A 201 -51.08 -26.76 -24.44
N ASN A 202 -51.80 -25.72 -24.14
CA ASN A 202 -52.49 -25.53 -22.83
C ASN A 202 -51.55 -25.72 -21.60
N GLN A 203 -50.30 -25.28 -21.70
CA GLN A 203 -49.27 -25.40 -20.63
C GLN A 203 -48.88 -26.86 -20.31
N GLN A 204 -49.14 -27.80 -21.21
CA GLN A 204 -48.86 -29.21 -21.11
C GLN A 204 -48.10 -29.70 -22.36
N PHE A 205 -47.53 -30.88 -22.26
CA PHE A 205 -46.94 -31.57 -23.40
C PHE A 205 -47.91 -32.63 -23.91
N GLU A 206 -48.35 -32.48 -25.16
CA GLU A 206 -49.17 -33.45 -25.87
C GLU A 206 -48.35 -34.23 -26.86
N ILE A 207 -48.55 -35.54 -26.97
CA ILE A 207 -47.84 -36.40 -27.90
C ILE A 207 -48.52 -36.25 -29.29
N GLU A 208 -47.79 -35.75 -30.27
CA GLU A 208 -48.23 -35.67 -31.66
C GLU A 208 -47.77 -36.87 -32.52
N LYS A 209 -46.58 -37.39 -32.24
CA LYS A 209 -46.01 -38.59 -32.87
C LYS A 209 -45.24 -39.41 -31.82
N GLN A 210 -45.41 -40.72 -31.83
CA GLN A 210 -44.64 -41.61 -30.96
C GLN A 210 -44.34 -42.95 -31.70
N GLU A 211 -43.10 -43.18 -32.05
CA GLU A 211 -42.58 -44.39 -32.63
C GLU A 211 -41.42 -44.88 -31.73
N ILE A 212 -41.74 -45.79 -30.81
CA ILE A 212 -40.76 -46.37 -29.92
C ILE A 212 -40.33 -47.71 -30.45
N HIS A 213 -39.02 -47.82 -30.71
CA HIS A 213 -38.40 -49.07 -31.13
C HIS A 213 -37.62 -49.63 -29.95
N ASP A 214 -37.79 -50.97 -29.69
CA ASP A 214 -36.96 -51.65 -28.69
C ASP A 214 -35.51 -51.62 -29.14
N GLN A 215 -34.73 -50.70 -28.59
CA GLN A 215 -33.30 -50.57 -28.79
C GLN A 215 -32.56 -50.96 -27.51
N ASN A 216 -31.37 -51.56 -27.69
CA ASN A 216 -30.50 -52.05 -26.60
C ASN A 216 -30.31 -50.98 -25.54
N GLU A 217 -30.45 -51.38 -24.27
CA GLU A 217 -30.17 -50.55 -23.08
C GLU A 217 -28.81 -49.89 -23.24
N MET A 218 -28.76 -48.54 -23.00
CA MET A 218 -27.51 -47.79 -22.94
C MET A 218 -26.66 -48.44 -21.82
N THR A 219 -25.46 -48.89 -22.15
CA THR A 219 -24.51 -49.33 -21.14
C THR A 219 -24.05 -48.08 -20.35
N ASP A 220 -24.38 -48.09 -19.07
CA ASP A 220 -23.99 -47.06 -18.09
C ASP A 220 -22.45 -46.94 -17.98
N LYS A 221 -21.79 -46.44 -19.00
CA LYS A 221 -20.39 -45.99 -18.91
C LYS A 221 -20.40 -44.51 -18.45
N VAL A 222 -20.64 -44.27 -17.18
CA VAL A 222 -20.56 -42.93 -16.61
C VAL A 222 -19.14 -42.41 -16.75
N LYS A 223 -18.92 -41.57 -17.73
CA LYS A 223 -17.67 -40.80 -17.86
C LYS A 223 -17.67 -39.68 -16.83
N LYS A 224 -16.75 -39.75 -15.86
CA LYS A 224 -16.62 -38.69 -14.85
C LYS A 224 -15.92 -37.47 -15.44
N TYR A 225 -16.55 -36.32 -15.33
CA TYR A 225 -15.99 -35.02 -15.73
C TYR A 225 -15.47 -34.26 -14.52
N HIS A 226 -14.18 -33.91 -14.54
CA HIS A 226 -13.54 -33.17 -13.47
C HIS A 226 -13.26 -31.71 -13.87
N PHE A 227 -13.86 -30.75 -13.19
CA PHE A 227 -13.56 -29.34 -13.41
C PHE A 227 -12.52 -28.86 -12.38
N SER A 228 -11.38 -28.35 -12.89
CA SER A 228 -10.33 -27.72 -12.07
C SER A 228 -10.37 -26.20 -12.22
N PRO A 229 -10.71 -25.45 -11.17
CA PRO A 229 -10.68 -24.00 -11.18
C PRO A 229 -9.32 -23.41 -11.56
N ILE A 230 -8.22 -24.01 -11.06
CA ILE A 230 -6.84 -23.57 -11.32
C ILE A 230 -6.50 -23.70 -12.81
N LYS A 231 -6.77 -24.89 -13.39
CA LYS A 231 -6.49 -25.12 -14.80
C LYS A 231 -7.35 -24.25 -15.73
N TYR A 232 -8.57 -23.89 -15.31
CA TYR A 232 -9.43 -22.98 -16.06
C TYR A 232 -8.88 -21.56 -16.15
N CYS A 233 -8.20 -21.08 -15.10
CA CYS A 233 -7.64 -19.72 -15.06
C CYS A 233 -6.59 -19.42 -16.14
N GLN A 234 -6.05 -20.45 -16.82
CA GLN A 234 -5.13 -20.26 -17.96
C GLN A 234 -5.84 -19.71 -19.21
N TYR A 235 -7.17 -19.89 -19.32
CA TYR A 235 -7.94 -19.45 -20.49
C TYR A 235 -8.39 -17.99 -20.31
N LYS A 236 -7.52 -17.03 -20.67
CA LYS A 236 -7.83 -15.60 -20.64
C LYS A 236 -7.59 -14.94 -21.99
N THR A 237 -8.48 -14.05 -22.36
CA THR A 237 -8.26 -13.19 -23.54
C THR A 237 -7.14 -12.19 -23.30
N PRO A 238 -6.48 -11.66 -24.33
CA PRO A 238 -5.54 -10.54 -24.18
C PRO A 238 -6.14 -9.35 -23.44
N ILE A 239 -7.41 -9.05 -23.66
CA ILE A 239 -8.13 -7.96 -22.96
C ILE A 239 -8.23 -8.25 -21.46
N GLN A 240 -8.56 -9.49 -21.07
CA GLN A 240 -8.62 -9.87 -19.66
C GLN A 240 -7.23 -9.79 -18.98
N TRP A 241 -6.15 -10.14 -19.70
CA TRP A 241 -4.78 -9.96 -19.21
C TRP A 241 -4.42 -8.49 -19.03
N ILE A 242 -4.80 -7.61 -19.98
CA ILE A 242 -4.60 -6.15 -19.87
C ILE A 242 -5.38 -5.59 -18.68
N GLN A 243 -6.63 -6.00 -18.49
CA GLN A 243 -7.44 -5.57 -17.34
C GLN A 243 -6.83 -6.02 -16.00
N PHE A 244 -6.35 -7.25 -15.93
CA PHE A 244 -5.67 -7.79 -14.76
C PHE A 244 -4.37 -7.03 -14.44
N ALA A 245 -3.55 -6.75 -15.48
CA ALA A 245 -2.35 -5.92 -15.33
C ALA A 245 -2.71 -4.49 -14.88
N GLY A 246 -3.77 -3.90 -15.41
CA GLY A 246 -4.25 -2.58 -15.02
C GLY A 246 -4.61 -2.49 -13.53
N ILE A 247 -5.28 -3.51 -13.00
CA ILE A 247 -5.61 -3.60 -11.56
C ILE A 247 -4.33 -3.68 -10.73
N ILE A 248 -3.34 -4.46 -11.15
CA ILE A 248 -2.04 -4.57 -10.47
C ILE A 248 -1.32 -3.22 -10.46
N ILE A 249 -1.26 -2.54 -11.60
CA ILE A 249 -0.60 -1.22 -11.74
C ILE A 249 -1.26 -0.19 -10.82
N ILE A 250 -2.59 -0.10 -10.78
CA ILE A 250 -3.31 0.82 -9.89
C ILE A 250 -3.01 0.51 -8.42
N SER A 251 -2.93 -0.77 -8.06
CA SER A 251 -2.62 -1.19 -6.69
C SER A 251 -1.20 -0.84 -6.27
N ILE A 252 -0.23 -1.05 -7.16
CA ILE A 252 1.17 -0.65 -6.96
C ILE A 252 1.26 0.88 -6.82
N PHE A 253 0.51 1.63 -7.62
CA PHE A 253 0.47 3.08 -7.52
C PHE A 253 -0.04 3.54 -6.14
N ILE A 254 -1.10 2.92 -5.61
CA ILE A 254 -1.60 3.22 -4.26
C ILE A 254 -0.53 2.92 -3.20
N LEU A 255 0.19 1.81 -3.33
CA LEU A 255 1.29 1.46 -2.42
C LEU A 255 2.43 2.49 -2.47
N ILE A 256 2.85 2.90 -3.66
CA ILE A 256 3.90 3.92 -3.82
C ILE A 256 3.49 5.24 -3.15
N GLN A 257 2.25 5.69 -3.35
CA GLN A 257 1.77 6.94 -2.74
C GLN A 257 1.68 6.87 -1.21
N SER A 258 1.51 5.68 -0.63
CA SER A 258 1.45 5.51 0.83
C SER A 258 2.82 5.55 1.51
N MET A 259 3.93 5.31 0.80
CA MET A 259 5.27 5.21 1.39
C MET A 259 5.77 6.53 2.02
N PRO A 260 5.72 7.69 1.32
CA PRO A 260 6.12 8.96 1.94
C PRO A 260 5.27 9.35 3.14
N LEU A 261 3.96 9.03 3.10
CA LEU A 261 3.07 9.27 4.23
C LEU A 261 3.45 8.42 5.45
N THR A 262 3.83 7.17 5.24
CA THR A 262 4.32 6.29 6.31
C THR A 262 5.59 6.85 6.93
N GLN A 263 6.54 7.31 6.11
CA GLN A 263 7.78 7.94 6.58
C GLN A 263 7.49 9.20 7.39
N SER A 264 6.64 10.09 6.88
CA SER A 264 6.25 11.31 7.61
C SER A 264 5.58 10.96 8.94
N PHE A 265 4.71 9.95 8.98
CA PHE A 265 4.06 9.50 10.22
C PHE A 265 5.07 8.99 11.24
N MET A 266 6.08 8.25 10.80
CA MET A 266 7.12 7.73 11.68
C MET A 266 8.05 8.85 12.20
N ASN A 267 8.30 9.88 11.37
CA ASN A 267 9.12 11.03 11.75
C ASN A 267 8.38 12.04 12.65
N THR A 268 7.06 12.03 12.65
CA THR A 268 6.23 12.81 13.60
C THR A 268 6.05 12.09 14.93
N THR A 269 6.93 11.13 15.29
CA THR A 269 6.92 10.61 16.65
C THR A 269 7.09 11.80 17.58
N GLU A 270 6.10 12.04 18.41
CA GLU A 270 6.14 13.03 19.46
C GLU A 270 7.48 12.90 20.16
N VAL A 271 8.38 13.85 19.90
CA VAL A 271 9.48 14.03 20.85
C VAL A 271 8.75 14.40 22.14
N ASP A 272 8.83 13.51 23.10
CA ASP A 272 8.14 13.67 24.36
C ASP A 272 8.55 15.05 24.91
N PRO A 273 7.59 15.96 25.21
CA PRO A 273 7.92 17.21 25.89
C PRO A 273 8.70 17.01 27.20
N LEU A 274 8.68 15.78 27.75
CA LEU A 274 9.50 15.35 28.87
C LEU A 274 11.00 15.27 28.55
N ILE A 275 11.42 15.29 27.27
CA ILE A 275 12.83 15.36 26.88
C ILE A 275 13.47 16.71 27.29
N PHE A 276 12.68 17.77 27.33
CA PHE A 276 13.14 19.06 27.81
C PHE A 276 12.94 19.16 29.30
N ASN A 277 14.03 19.38 30.06
CA ASN A 277 13.89 19.71 31.47
C ASN A 277 13.19 21.06 31.62
N GLN A 278 12.69 21.34 32.84
CA GLN A 278 11.94 22.58 33.11
C GLN A 278 12.78 23.81 32.73
N SER A 279 14.08 23.78 33.01
CA SER A 279 14.99 24.89 32.74
C SER A 279 15.13 25.21 31.25
N SER A 280 15.20 24.22 30.38
CA SER A 280 15.31 24.46 28.94
C SER A 280 14.05 25.08 28.33
N LYS A 281 12.89 24.85 28.96
CA LYS A 281 11.61 25.44 28.56
C LYS A 281 11.49 26.90 28.99
N GLU A 282 12.23 27.26 30.00
CA GLU A 282 12.15 28.56 30.70
C GLU A 282 13.34 29.46 30.37
N MET A 283 14.14 29.14 29.33
CA MET A 283 15.31 29.91 28.93
C MET A 283 15.22 30.43 27.50
N ILE A 284 15.54 31.74 27.36
CA ILE A 284 15.76 32.39 26.06
C ILE A 284 17.17 32.95 26.07
N PHE A 285 17.99 32.57 25.10
CA PHE A 285 19.31 33.11 24.88
C PHE A 285 19.21 34.32 23.96
N MET A 286 19.97 35.38 24.23
CA MET A 286 19.89 36.63 23.53
C MET A 286 21.26 37.27 23.34
N ARG A 287 21.49 37.86 22.17
CA ARG A 287 22.68 38.62 21.83
C ARG A 287 22.37 39.77 20.86
N ASN A 288 23.23 40.79 20.84
CA ASN A 288 23.13 41.92 19.92
C ASN A 288 24.19 41.75 18.82
N ARG A 289 23.75 41.59 17.58
CA ARG A 289 24.60 41.49 16.36
C ARG A 289 24.61 42.75 15.56
N SER A 290 24.47 43.93 16.16
CA SER A 290 24.49 45.21 15.43
C SER A 290 25.81 45.43 14.72
N GLY A 291 25.78 45.40 13.41
CA GLY A 291 26.92 45.74 12.57
C GLY A 291 27.15 44.88 11.34
N GLN A 292 26.54 43.69 11.24
CA GLN A 292 26.69 42.88 10.04
C GLN A 292 25.46 41.98 9.78
N LEU A 293 24.80 42.32 8.69
CA LEU A 293 23.54 41.67 8.31
C LEU A 293 23.67 40.37 7.51
N ASP A 294 24.85 40.01 6.98
CA ASP A 294 24.91 39.06 5.88
C ASP A 294 25.89 37.87 6.02
N ILE A 295 26.53 37.63 7.18
CA ILE A 295 27.40 36.49 7.31
C ILE A 295 26.77 35.44 8.25
N ILE A 296 25.97 34.55 7.67
CA ILE A 296 25.22 33.50 8.37
C ILE A 296 26.09 32.30 8.78
N TYR A 297 27.30 32.17 8.28
CA TYR A 297 28.13 30.96 8.48
C TYR A 297 29.61 31.25 8.74
N ALA A 298 29.93 31.72 9.96
CA ALA A 298 31.30 31.59 10.46
C ALA A 298 31.32 31.45 11.99
N PRO A 299 31.20 30.22 12.54
CA PRO A 299 31.26 29.99 14.00
C PRO A 299 32.53 30.51 14.65
N ALA A 300 33.65 30.56 13.92
CA ALA A 300 34.95 31.03 14.40
C ALA A 300 35.05 32.55 14.66
N TYR A 301 34.11 33.35 14.16
CA TYR A 301 34.11 34.82 14.28
C TYR A 301 32.91 35.39 15.03
N GLU A 302 32.10 34.52 15.66
CA GLU A 302 30.86 34.99 16.33
C GLU A 302 31.12 35.99 17.44
N ASP A 303 32.20 35.82 18.22
CA ASP A 303 32.57 36.72 19.31
C ASP A 303 32.96 38.13 18.84
N GLU A 304 33.40 38.28 17.60
CA GLU A 304 33.79 39.59 17.03
C GLU A 304 32.58 40.48 16.64
N ILE A 305 31.40 39.86 16.50
CA ILE A 305 30.19 40.53 15.99
C ILE A 305 29.26 40.94 17.11
N ILE A 306 29.39 40.32 18.28
CA ILE A 306 28.52 40.60 19.43
C ILE A 306 28.82 41.97 20.00
N GLN A 307 27.81 42.81 20.12
CA GLN A 307 27.89 44.16 20.72
C GLN A 307 27.21 44.18 22.08
N PRO A 308 27.59 45.13 22.96
CA PRO A 308 26.87 45.35 24.20
C PRO A 308 25.39 45.63 23.95
N MET A 309 24.54 45.05 24.77
CA MET A 309 23.11 45.36 24.78
C MET A 309 22.82 46.75 25.30
N ASN A 310 21.81 47.40 24.74
CA ASN A 310 21.31 48.63 25.28
C ASN A 310 20.72 48.37 26.68
N LYS A 311 21.21 49.13 27.70
CA LYS A 311 20.73 49.01 29.09
C LYS A 311 19.25 49.28 29.25
N ASP A 312 18.70 50.21 28.46
CA ASP A 312 17.27 50.53 28.51
C ASP A 312 16.43 49.35 27.97
N ASP A 313 16.93 48.62 26.96
CA ASP A 313 16.25 47.48 26.42
C ASP A 313 16.35 46.27 27.38
N LEU A 314 17.50 46.02 28.01
CA LEU A 314 17.63 45.01 29.05
C LEU A 314 16.65 45.32 30.22
N ASN A 315 16.51 46.59 30.62
CA ASN A 315 15.54 47.00 31.64
C ASN A 315 14.08 46.77 31.20
N LYS A 316 13.77 47.00 29.92
CA LYS A 316 12.44 46.70 29.38
C LYS A 316 12.16 45.20 29.43
N ILE A 317 13.11 44.37 28.96
CA ILE A 317 12.97 42.92 29.00
C ILE A 317 12.83 42.43 30.44
N GLN A 318 13.64 42.91 31.37
CA GLN A 318 13.55 42.52 32.78
C GLN A 318 12.17 42.82 33.40
N ASN A 319 11.47 43.85 32.90
CA ASN A 319 10.15 44.25 33.39
C ASN A 319 9.00 43.64 32.59
N MET A 320 9.25 42.76 31.63
CA MET A 320 8.20 42.04 30.92
C MET A 320 7.51 41.03 31.85
N ASN A 321 6.24 40.80 31.53
CA ASN A 321 5.48 39.78 32.26
C ASN A 321 6.09 38.39 32.02
N GLY A 322 6.32 37.61 33.07
CA GLY A 322 6.90 36.29 33.01
C GLY A 322 8.42 36.25 33.03
N VAL A 323 9.13 37.38 32.93
CA VAL A 323 10.61 37.43 33.05
C VAL A 323 10.98 37.41 34.51
N ARG A 324 11.70 36.38 34.94
CA ARG A 324 12.15 36.19 36.34
C ARG A 324 13.51 36.84 36.59
N LYS A 325 14.48 36.60 35.73
CA LYS A 325 15.83 37.20 35.82
C LYS A 325 16.52 37.20 34.46
N ILE A 326 17.53 38.05 34.32
CA ILE A 326 18.46 38.06 33.19
C ILE A 326 19.87 37.86 33.74
N GLU A 327 20.60 36.89 33.16
CA GLU A 327 21.99 36.62 33.51
C GLU A 327 22.87 36.74 32.28
N THR A 328 24.14 37.04 32.46
CA THR A 328 25.11 37.01 31.38
C THR A 328 25.53 35.58 31.05
N PHE A 329 25.71 35.29 29.79
CA PHE A 329 26.02 33.94 29.29
C PHE A 329 27.28 33.91 28.43
N LYS A 330 28.07 32.86 28.52
CA LYS A 330 29.21 32.59 27.69
C LYS A 330 29.52 31.10 27.68
N VAL A 331 30.03 30.61 26.58
CA VAL A 331 30.55 29.26 26.42
C VAL A 331 32.07 29.31 26.34
N LEU A 332 32.78 28.48 27.11
CA LEU A 332 34.23 28.36 27.04
C LEU A 332 34.62 27.12 26.23
N THR A 333 35.40 27.32 25.19
CA THR A 333 35.76 26.25 24.24
C THR A 333 37.15 25.71 24.48
N LEU A 334 37.37 24.47 24.08
CA LEU A 334 38.69 23.80 24.08
C LEU A 334 39.58 24.38 22.98
N PHE A 335 39.00 25.01 21.96
CA PHE A 335 39.72 25.53 20.79
C PHE A 335 39.76 27.04 20.79
N ASN A 336 40.82 27.56 20.16
CA ASN A 336 40.93 28.96 19.90
C ASN A 336 39.75 29.41 18.98
N PRO A 337 38.85 30.22 19.45
CA PRO A 337 37.72 30.70 18.63
C PRO A 337 38.14 31.44 17.34
N ASN A 338 39.42 31.87 17.27
CA ASN A 338 40.00 32.56 16.12
C ASN A 338 40.83 31.61 15.18
N SER A 339 40.76 30.29 15.34
CA SER A 339 41.48 29.31 14.52
C SER A 339 40.63 28.12 14.18
N THR A 340 40.72 27.63 12.93
CA THR A 340 39.98 26.45 12.45
C THR A 340 40.83 25.15 12.44
N ASP A 341 42.16 25.25 12.62
CA ASP A 341 43.07 24.12 12.41
C ASP A 341 43.84 23.79 13.69
N GLU A 342 43.18 23.60 14.80
CA GLU A 342 43.82 23.33 16.08
C GLU A 342 43.45 21.94 16.60
N THR A 343 44.48 21.25 17.14
CA THR A 343 44.28 19.97 17.86
C THR A 343 44.70 20.19 19.30
N GLN A 344 43.81 19.88 20.23
CA GLN A 344 44.05 19.95 21.66
C GLN A 344 44.10 18.56 22.29
N SER A 345 44.80 18.40 23.42
CA SER A 345 44.80 17.19 24.21
C SER A 345 43.86 17.33 25.41
N MET A 346 43.04 16.30 25.63
CA MET A 346 42.23 16.13 26.81
C MET A 346 42.69 14.88 27.56
N GLU A 347 43.05 15.02 28.82
CA GLU A 347 43.48 13.93 29.69
C GLU A 347 42.32 13.54 30.60
N ILE A 348 41.99 12.26 30.64
CA ILE A 348 40.97 11.70 31.54
C ILE A 348 41.71 10.86 32.60
N ILE A 349 41.52 11.19 33.84
CA ILE A 349 42.11 10.50 34.97
C ILE A 349 41.01 9.74 35.69
N ASP A 350 41.09 8.41 35.71
CA ASP A 350 40.11 7.56 36.39
C ASP A 350 40.24 7.64 37.92
N GLN A 351 39.26 7.10 38.64
CA GLN A 351 39.23 7.05 40.11
C GLN A 351 40.42 6.31 40.74
N ASN A 352 41.16 5.51 39.96
CA ASN A 352 42.38 4.77 40.39
C ASN A 352 43.66 5.52 40.06
N GLY A 353 43.58 6.69 39.42
CA GLY A 353 44.73 7.51 39.01
C GLY A 353 45.35 7.11 37.71
N HIS A 354 44.69 6.25 36.86
CA HIS A 354 45.16 5.97 35.53
C HIS A 354 44.76 7.08 34.57
N SER A 355 45.72 7.55 33.78
CA SER A 355 45.52 8.61 32.81
C SER A 355 45.34 8.08 31.40
N SER A 356 44.38 8.61 30.66
CA SER A 356 44.15 8.38 29.24
C SER A 356 44.13 9.73 28.51
N ILE A 357 44.94 9.90 27.47
CA ILE A 357 45.05 11.15 26.73
C ILE A 357 44.33 10.99 25.40
N TYR A 358 43.42 11.87 25.10
CA TYR A 358 42.65 11.93 23.85
C TYR A 358 43.10 13.16 23.04
N SER A 359 43.25 12.97 21.73
CA SER A 359 43.44 14.07 20.78
C SER A 359 42.06 14.52 20.29
N VAL A 360 41.76 15.78 20.47
CA VAL A 360 40.46 16.39 20.06
C VAL A 360 40.77 17.36 18.93
N GLU A 361 40.12 17.21 17.80
CA GLU A 361 40.25 18.05 16.61
C GLU A 361 39.15 19.10 16.55
N ALA A 362 39.47 20.28 16.01
CA ALA A 362 38.52 21.41 15.91
C ALA A 362 37.44 21.23 14.85
N GLU A 363 37.54 20.22 13.97
CA GLU A 363 36.55 19.98 12.93
C GLU A 363 35.21 19.45 13.48
N GLY A 364 34.18 20.29 13.38
CA GLY A 364 32.79 19.93 13.62
C GLY A 364 32.35 20.12 15.08
N SER A 365 31.07 19.83 15.33
CA SER A 365 30.36 19.97 16.62
C SER A 365 30.85 19.03 17.75
N ARG A 366 32.05 18.49 17.65
CA ARG A 366 32.59 17.43 18.56
C ARG A 366 33.60 17.90 19.59
N ALA A 367 33.82 19.21 19.70
CA ALA A 367 34.74 19.74 20.70
C ALA A 367 34.02 19.97 22.04
N PRO A 368 34.51 19.42 23.16
CA PRO A 368 33.96 19.72 24.48
C PRO A 368 33.98 21.21 24.79
N ALA A 369 32.86 21.69 25.36
CA ALA A 369 32.74 23.08 25.79
C ALA A 369 32.13 23.17 27.17
N ILE A 370 32.53 24.22 27.93
CA ILE A 370 32.04 24.49 29.30
C ILE A 370 30.88 25.48 29.21
N PHE A 371 29.80 25.10 29.87
CA PHE A 371 28.55 25.84 29.99
C PHE A 371 28.30 26.21 31.45
N PRO A 372 27.85 27.41 31.76
CA PRO A 372 27.38 27.74 33.11
C PRO A 372 26.04 27.00 33.37
N TYR A 373 25.91 26.47 34.59
CA TYR A 373 24.69 25.81 35.01
C TYR A 373 23.99 26.69 36.07
N TYR A 374 22.78 27.15 35.79
CA TYR A 374 22.11 28.18 36.57
C TYR A 374 21.15 27.66 37.63
N GLU A 375 20.86 26.36 37.68
CA GLU A 375 19.97 25.75 38.66
C GLU A 375 20.75 25.31 39.90
N GLU A 376 20.97 26.25 40.81
CA GLU A 376 21.72 25.97 42.05
C GLU A 376 21.03 24.93 42.95
N ASN A 377 19.70 24.79 42.88
CA ASN A 377 18.96 23.86 43.73
C ASN A 377 19.14 22.39 43.38
N ASP A 378 19.45 22.08 42.10
CA ASP A 378 19.65 20.71 41.60
C ASP A 378 21.13 20.35 41.48
N PHE A 379 22.03 21.31 41.58
CA PHE A 379 23.46 21.11 41.44
C PHE A 379 24.10 20.82 42.81
N ASN A 380 24.16 19.54 43.19
CA ASN A 380 24.82 19.09 44.43
C ASN A 380 26.32 18.79 44.21
N ALA A 381 27.00 19.48 43.28
CA ALA A 381 28.41 19.25 43.03
C ALA A 381 29.24 19.65 44.27
N HIS A 382 30.27 18.88 44.57
CA HIS A 382 31.33 19.26 45.52
C HIS A 382 32.04 20.53 45.00
N ASP A 383 32.75 21.25 45.84
CA ASP A 383 33.33 22.57 45.53
C ASP A 383 34.04 22.73 44.17
N ASN A 384 34.44 21.66 43.50
CA ASN A 384 35.03 21.62 42.15
C ASN A 384 34.38 20.58 41.24
N GLY A 385 33.16 20.13 41.56
CA GLY A 385 32.47 19.10 40.77
C GLY A 385 31.77 19.69 39.58
N ILE A 386 31.68 18.89 38.47
CA ILE A 386 31.02 19.23 37.25
C ILE A 386 30.03 18.16 36.85
N TYR A 387 29.07 18.50 35.98
CA TYR A 387 28.22 17.55 35.30
C TYR A 387 28.64 17.48 33.82
N ILE A 388 28.54 16.29 33.21
CA ILE A 388 28.78 16.11 31.78
C ILE A 388 27.57 15.42 31.14
N ASN A 389 27.39 15.61 29.86
CA ASN A 389 26.33 14.89 29.14
C ASN A 389 26.75 13.45 28.78
N SER A 390 25.78 12.57 28.55
CA SER A 390 26.00 11.15 28.24
C SER A 390 26.83 10.97 26.97
N MET A 391 26.68 11.83 25.96
CA MET A 391 27.43 11.74 24.70
C MET A 391 28.94 11.96 24.92
N LEU A 392 29.33 12.93 25.76
CA LEU A 392 30.72 13.14 26.13
C LEU A 392 31.25 11.95 26.93
N SER A 393 30.44 11.42 27.86
CA SER A 393 30.78 10.24 28.66
C SER A 393 31.03 9.00 27.79
N GLU A 394 30.14 8.71 26.84
CA GLU A 394 30.23 7.51 25.98
C GLU A 394 31.44 7.58 25.02
N ILE A 395 31.64 8.72 24.36
CA ILE A 395 32.72 8.86 23.35
C ILE A 395 34.09 8.78 23.97
N TYR A 396 34.31 9.40 25.14
CA TYR A 396 35.59 9.47 25.80
C TYR A 396 35.73 8.50 27.00
N ASN A 397 34.68 7.65 27.19
CA ASN A 397 34.66 6.66 28.30
C ASN A 397 34.86 7.30 29.68
N ILE A 398 34.16 8.41 29.95
CA ILE A 398 34.26 9.18 31.20
C ILE A 398 33.16 8.73 32.14
N HIS A 399 33.52 8.46 33.39
CA HIS A 399 32.54 8.01 34.42
C HIS A 399 32.49 9.01 35.57
N GLU A 400 31.43 8.91 36.36
CA GLU A 400 31.28 9.67 37.60
C GLU A 400 32.49 9.39 38.51
N GLY A 401 33.11 10.44 39.05
CA GLY A 401 34.31 10.39 39.87
C GLY A 401 35.63 10.53 39.11
N ASP A 402 35.62 10.48 37.78
CA ASP A 402 36.80 10.74 36.97
C ASP A 402 37.10 12.24 36.88
N THR A 403 38.34 12.60 36.50
CA THR A 403 38.75 13.99 36.36
C THR A 403 39.11 14.28 34.91
N ILE A 404 38.50 15.34 34.34
CA ILE A 404 38.85 15.87 33.02
C ILE A 404 39.92 16.95 33.22
N LYS A 405 41.06 16.79 32.58
CA LYS A 405 42.14 17.76 32.56
C LYS A 405 42.39 18.22 31.13
N ALA A 406 42.14 19.50 30.85
CA ALA A 406 42.28 20.08 29.55
C ALA A 406 42.51 21.60 29.63
N LYS A 407 43.04 22.15 28.50
CA LYS A 407 43.28 23.60 28.41
C LYS A 407 42.07 24.22 27.66
N PHE A 408 41.48 25.24 28.31
CA PHE A 408 40.33 25.97 27.76
C PHE A 408 40.74 27.42 27.46
N TYR A 409 40.16 27.97 26.42
CA TYR A 409 40.28 29.37 26.04
C TYR A 409 39.29 30.22 26.85
N ILE A 410 39.85 31.06 27.74
CA ILE A 410 39.09 31.94 28.61
C ILE A 410 39.26 33.37 28.09
N PRO A 411 38.17 34.09 27.74
CA PRO A 411 38.26 35.45 27.27
C PRO A 411 38.81 36.37 28.40
N TYR A 412 39.80 37.20 28.06
CA TYR A 412 40.50 38.03 29.06
C TYR A 412 40.35 39.55 28.75
N GLN A 413 40.68 39.96 27.52
CA GLN A 413 40.64 41.32 27.07
C GLN A 413 39.89 41.50 25.78
N GLN A 414 39.29 42.65 25.57
CA GLN A 414 38.63 43.00 24.31
C GLN A 414 39.17 44.36 23.78
N TYR A 415 39.15 44.46 22.46
CA TYR A 415 39.52 45.68 21.75
C TYR A 415 38.30 46.09 20.92
N VAL A 416 37.68 47.24 21.29
CA VAL A 416 36.53 47.78 20.54
C VAL A 416 37.04 48.83 19.56
N LEU A 417 36.83 48.61 18.30
CA LEU A 417 37.28 49.51 17.24
C LEU A 417 36.24 50.59 16.96
N ASP A 418 36.60 51.87 17.09
CA ASP A 418 35.68 53.01 16.89
C ASP A 418 35.11 53.10 15.46
N THR A 419 35.79 52.53 14.50
CA THR A 419 35.44 52.61 13.06
C THR A 419 34.86 51.31 12.50
N ASN A 420 34.86 50.25 13.27
CA ASN A 420 34.38 48.92 12.88
C ASN A 420 33.51 48.33 14.00
N PRO A 421 32.31 47.84 13.72
CA PRO A 421 31.42 47.28 14.75
C PRO A 421 31.98 46.01 15.42
N TYR A 422 33.14 45.56 15.02
CA TYR A 422 33.75 44.33 15.57
C TYR A 422 34.53 44.62 16.84
N ARG A 423 34.37 43.77 17.83
CA ARG A 423 35.30 43.67 18.95
C ARG A 423 36.25 42.51 18.71
N LYS A 424 37.51 42.67 19.10
CA LYS A 424 38.49 41.60 19.04
C LYS A 424 38.77 41.12 20.45
N ILE A 425 38.77 39.81 20.67
CA ILE A 425 38.92 39.21 21.99
C ILE A 425 40.29 38.49 22.04
N SER A 426 41.04 38.79 23.08
CA SER A 426 42.22 38.00 23.46
C SER A 426 41.84 36.99 24.52
N TYR A 427 42.37 35.82 24.40
CA TYR A 427 42.09 34.70 25.27
C TYR A 427 43.32 34.35 26.11
N VAL A 428 43.07 33.73 27.27
CA VAL A 428 44.10 33.06 28.06
C VAL A 428 43.85 31.56 27.98
N LEU A 429 44.90 30.82 27.69
CA LEU A 429 44.87 29.37 27.66
C LEU A 429 45.14 28.84 29.06
N LYS A 430 44.15 28.33 29.74
CA LYS A 430 44.24 27.87 31.13
C LYS A 430 43.94 26.39 31.25
N GLU A 431 44.82 25.66 31.90
CA GLU A 431 44.61 24.25 32.22
C GLU A 431 43.63 24.15 33.41
N LEU A 432 42.55 23.43 33.21
CA LEU A 432 41.53 23.17 34.22
C LEU A 432 41.50 21.69 34.57
N GLU A 433 41.34 21.39 35.87
CA GLU A 433 41.12 20.02 36.38
C GLU A 433 39.70 19.98 36.93
N LEU A 434 38.82 19.28 36.24
CA LEU A 434 37.38 19.28 36.48
C LEU A 434 36.96 17.85 36.86
N LYS A 435 36.48 17.67 38.11
CA LYS A 435 36.01 16.38 38.61
C LYS A 435 34.58 16.14 38.23
N VAL A 436 34.30 15.00 37.60
CA VAL A 436 32.94 14.64 37.17
C VAL A 436 32.15 14.08 38.35
N ASP A 437 31.12 14.79 38.76
CA ASP A 437 30.23 14.36 39.84
C ASP A 437 29.03 13.58 39.29
N LYS A 438 28.54 13.92 38.09
CA LYS A 438 27.37 13.28 37.51
C LYS A 438 27.46 13.25 35.98
N VAL A 439 26.97 12.16 35.40
CA VAL A 439 26.68 12.05 33.95
C VAL A 439 25.19 12.28 33.76
N LEU A 440 24.83 13.33 33.03
CA LEU A 440 23.45 13.64 32.70
C LEU A 440 23.02 12.85 31.48
N ASN A 441 21.80 12.31 31.51
CA ASN A 441 21.21 11.69 30.31
C ASN A 441 20.96 12.75 29.25
N ASN A 442 20.97 12.37 27.97
CA ASN A 442 20.72 13.30 26.85
C ASN A 442 19.40 14.07 26.98
N ASP A 443 18.44 13.50 27.71
CA ASP A 443 17.10 14.04 27.90
C ASP A 443 17.05 15.20 28.93
N GLU A 444 18.10 15.43 29.71
CA GLU A 444 18.17 16.44 30.75
C GLU A 444 19.02 17.67 30.32
N ASN A 445 19.50 17.72 29.07
CA ASN A 445 20.52 18.67 28.68
C ASN A 445 20.00 19.91 27.97
N TYR A 446 20.70 21.03 28.17
CA TYR A 446 20.63 22.17 27.26
C TYR A 446 21.18 21.73 25.91
N ARG A 447 20.37 21.60 24.86
CA ARG A 447 20.91 21.46 23.52
C ARG A 447 21.58 22.79 23.13
N SER A 448 22.90 22.78 23.06
CA SER A 448 23.66 23.93 22.57
C SER A 448 23.76 23.84 21.03
N VAL A 449 23.68 24.98 20.39
CA VAL A 449 23.94 25.11 18.94
C VAL A 449 25.44 24.95 18.64
N ALA A 450 26.29 25.06 19.68
CA ALA A 450 27.75 25.11 19.53
C ALA A 450 28.43 23.73 19.53
N THR A 451 27.92 22.78 20.32
CA THR A 451 28.53 21.43 20.44
C THR A 451 27.59 20.41 21.05
N ASP A 452 27.80 19.14 20.68
CA ASP A 452 27.14 17.98 21.28
C ASP A 452 27.83 17.50 22.56
N PHE A 453 29.03 18.03 22.90
CA PHE A 453 29.85 17.61 24.03
C PHE A 453 29.88 18.68 25.11
N MET A 454 29.08 18.50 26.15
CA MET A 454 28.82 19.54 27.13
C MET A 454 29.40 19.21 28.51
N ILE A 455 30.11 20.17 29.09
CA ILE A 455 30.60 20.18 30.44
C ILE A 455 29.86 21.31 31.18
N TYR A 456 29.09 20.98 32.20
CA TYR A 456 28.33 21.95 32.98
C TYR A 456 29.03 22.25 34.29
N VAL A 457 29.24 23.53 34.55
CA VAL A 457 29.83 24.00 35.79
C VAL A 457 28.86 24.93 36.51
N PRO A 458 28.86 24.98 37.88
CA PRO A 458 28.07 25.94 38.62
C PRO A 458 28.36 27.38 38.18
N ASP A 459 27.35 28.26 38.11
CA ASP A 459 27.50 29.63 37.61
C ASP A 459 28.57 30.41 38.40
N HIS A 460 28.64 30.25 39.71
CA HIS A 460 29.69 30.90 40.51
C HIS A 460 31.09 30.43 40.13
N MET A 461 31.31 29.14 39.91
CA MET A 461 32.59 28.58 39.45
C MET A 461 32.95 29.08 38.06
N PHE A 462 31.94 29.14 37.17
CA PHE A 462 32.11 29.66 35.81
C PHE A 462 32.56 31.13 35.82
N ARG A 463 31.92 31.99 36.64
CA ARG A 463 32.29 33.40 36.83
C ARG A 463 33.69 33.52 37.42
N ASP A 464 34.05 32.69 38.36
CA ASP A 464 35.40 32.64 38.95
C ASP A 464 36.47 32.26 37.92
N MET A 465 36.15 31.34 37.00
CA MET A 465 37.05 30.99 35.88
C MET A 465 37.34 32.21 35.00
N ILE A 466 36.33 33.03 34.68
CA ILE A 466 36.49 34.25 33.87
C ILE A 466 37.20 35.37 34.64
N ASN A 467 36.85 35.59 35.89
CA ASN A 467 37.33 36.74 36.66
C ASN A 467 38.74 36.52 37.25
N ASN A 468 39.16 35.29 37.48
CA ASN A 468 40.46 34.96 38.08
C ASN A 468 41.57 34.62 37.07
N VAL A 469 41.59 35.34 35.93
CA VAL A 469 42.68 35.28 34.98
C VAL A 469 43.85 36.13 35.45
N ASN A 470 45.06 35.56 35.47
CA ASN A 470 46.27 36.24 35.92
C ASN A 470 47.17 36.67 34.74
N GLU A 471 47.93 37.74 34.90
CA GLU A 471 48.91 38.21 33.93
C GLU A 471 50.01 37.17 33.60
N ASN A 472 50.16 36.14 34.41
CA ASN A 472 51.16 35.07 34.26
C ASN A 472 50.63 33.88 33.41
N ASP A 473 49.36 33.90 33.07
CA ASP A 473 48.76 32.84 32.22
C ASP A 473 49.20 33.02 30.75
N GLU A 474 49.13 31.94 29.97
CA GLU A 474 49.57 31.95 28.56
C GLU A 474 48.60 32.76 27.72
N MET A 475 49.01 33.98 27.34
CA MET A 475 48.20 34.87 26.53
C MET A 475 48.16 34.45 25.04
N VAL A 476 46.97 34.25 24.49
CA VAL A 476 46.74 33.99 23.07
C VAL A 476 46.17 35.25 22.43
N PRO A 477 46.95 36.04 21.69
CA PRO A 477 46.46 37.25 21.08
C PRO A 477 45.49 36.92 19.95
N SER A 478 44.47 37.78 19.73
CA SER A 478 43.64 37.71 18.56
C SER A 478 44.49 37.76 17.28
N SER A 479 44.32 36.80 16.39
CA SER A 479 45.13 36.64 15.17
C SER A 479 45.05 37.81 14.18
N SER A 480 44.06 38.66 14.33
CA SER A 480 43.69 39.73 13.42
C SER A 480 44.16 41.13 13.88
N VAL A 481 44.78 41.26 15.05
CA VAL A 481 45.29 42.55 15.53
C VAL A 481 46.57 42.89 14.82
N ASN A 482 46.47 43.71 13.75
CA ASN A 482 47.64 44.29 13.11
C ASN A 482 48.12 45.47 14.00
N ARG A 483 49.08 45.17 14.90
CA ARG A 483 49.57 46.08 15.98
C ARG A 483 50.05 47.48 15.53
N ALA A 484 50.17 47.73 14.22
CA ALA A 484 50.66 49.00 13.70
C ALA A 484 49.58 50.02 13.35
N ALA A 485 48.32 49.62 13.21
CA ALA A 485 47.27 50.49 12.75
C ALA A 485 46.25 50.87 13.83
N ASP A 486 46.16 50.08 14.89
CA ASP A 486 45.08 50.23 15.87
C ASP A 486 45.66 50.62 17.24
N GLN A 487 45.77 51.93 17.49
CA GLN A 487 46.04 52.49 18.86
C GLN A 487 44.74 52.41 19.70
N VAL A 488 44.23 51.22 19.89
CA VAL A 488 43.04 51.02 20.72
C VAL A 488 43.53 50.40 22.05
N ASP A 489 43.15 51.00 23.15
CA ASP A 489 43.50 50.50 24.47
C ASP A 489 42.69 49.20 24.76
N ALA A 490 43.42 48.17 25.26
CA ALA A 490 42.77 46.97 25.73
C ALA A 490 41.83 47.23 26.90
N GLN A 491 40.62 46.76 26.83
CA GLN A 491 39.64 46.78 27.91
C GLN A 491 39.41 45.41 28.48
N PRO A 492 39.00 45.31 29.75
CA PRO A 492 38.59 44.01 30.33
C PRO A 492 37.43 43.41 29.47
N TYR A 493 37.47 42.12 29.30
CA TYR A 493 36.41 41.43 28.62
C TYR A 493 35.07 41.60 29.36
N THR A 494 33.99 41.85 28.63
CA THR A 494 32.63 41.91 29.14
C THR A 494 31.79 40.83 28.44
N MET A 495 30.99 40.10 29.22
CA MET A 495 30.04 39.16 28.69
C MET A 495 28.81 39.90 28.20
N ASP A 496 28.55 39.86 26.90
CA ASP A 496 27.46 40.59 26.25
C ASP A 496 26.44 39.67 25.58
N GLU A 497 26.50 38.37 25.89
CA GLU A 497 25.42 37.42 25.64
C GLU A 497 24.63 37.22 26.91
N TYR A 498 23.35 36.99 26.81
CA TYR A 498 22.44 36.94 27.91
C TYR A 498 21.55 35.70 27.85
N VAL A 499 21.21 35.17 29.02
CA VAL A 499 20.14 34.19 29.19
C VAL A 499 19.03 34.84 29.98
N ILE A 500 17.82 34.75 29.48
CA ILE A 500 16.62 35.30 30.07
C ILE A 500 15.79 34.14 30.61
N PHE A 501 15.55 34.14 31.92
CA PHE A 501 14.71 33.13 32.57
C PHE A 501 13.28 33.61 32.58
N VAL A 502 12.39 32.82 32.00
CA VAL A 502 10.98 33.18 31.83
C VAL A 502 10.07 32.07 32.34
N ASP A 503 8.83 32.41 32.62
CA ASP A 503 7.80 31.40 32.86
C ASP A 503 7.43 30.70 31.54
N GLU A 504 7.26 29.38 31.56
CA GLU A 504 7.05 28.54 30.35
C GLU A 504 5.89 29.06 29.47
N ASP A 505 4.79 29.46 30.13
CA ASP A 505 3.59 29.96 29.43
C ASP A 505 3.76 31.37 28.84
N GLN A 506 4.78 32.13 29.23
CA GLN A 506 5.10 33.47 28.70
C GLN A 506 6.33 33.47 27.80
N ALA A 507 7.05 32.35 27.68
CA ALA A 507 8.31 32.25 26.95
C ALA A 507 8.18 32.71 25.48
N LYS A 508 7.12 32.29 24.79
CA LYS A 508 6.87 32.68 23.38
C LYS A 508 6.61 34.18 23.22
N GLU A 509 5.83 34.78 24.13
CA GLU A 509 5.52 36.21 24.09
C GLU A 509 6.76 37.07 24.32
N VAL A 510 7.60 36.68 25.30
CA VAL A 510 8.88 37.36 25.57
C VAL A 510 9.85 37.20 24.41
N TYR A 511 9.96 36.01 23.81
CA TYR A 511 10.81 35.72 22.66
C TYR A 511 10.44 36.60 21.46
N ASP A 512 9.17 36.63 21.08
CA ASP A 512 8.68 37.42 19.95
C ASP A 512 8.89 38.93 20.19
N ALA A 513 8.66 39.41 21.45
CA ALA A 513 8.87 40.79 21.81
C ALA A 513 10.34 41.20 21.75
N ILE A 514 11.29 40.35 22.08
CA ILE A 514 12.73 40.61 21.91
C ILE A 514 13.09 40.82 20.46
N LEU A 515 12.62 39.91 19.56
CA LEU A 515 12.89 40.01 18.15
C LEU A 515 12.24 41.27 17.48
N GLU A 516 11.13 41.73 18.03
CA GLU A 516 10.47 42.93 17.56
C GLU A 516 11.13 44.27 18.06
N MET A 517 11.93 44.24 19.14
CA MET A 517 12.55 45.40 19.73
C MET A 517 13.59 46.04 18.79
N ASP A 518 14.50 45.24 18.26
CA ASP A 518 15.55 45.67 17.34
C ASP A 518 15.87 44.54 16.36
N SER A 519 16.02 44.87 15.10
CA SER A 519 16.38 43.91 14.02
C SER A 519 17.77 43.29 14.18
N HIS A 520 18.61 43.82 15.07
CA HIS A 520 19.96 43.34 15.36
C HIS A 520 19.97 42.39 16.57
N TYR A 521 18.85 42.27 17.30
CA TYR A 521 18.76 41.35 18.38
C TYR A 521 18.47 39.96 17.83
N ASP A 522 19.30 39.02 18.25
CA ASP A 522 19.20 37.61 17.92
C ASP A 522 18.82 36.88 19.21
N ALA A 523 17.71 36.18 19.17
CA ALA A 523 17.25 35.39 20.28
C ALA A 523 17.02 33.95 19.80
N TYR A 524 17.33 32.99 20.66
CA TYR A 524 17.02 31.58 20.41
C TYR A 524 16.58 30.89 21.70
N SER A 525 15.65 29.98 21.55
CA SER A 525 15.22 29.07 22.59
C SER A 525 15.06 27.67 22.01
N VAL A 526 15.87 26.75 22.48
CA VAL A 526 15.84 25.37 21.96
C VAL A 526 14.44 24.76 22.04
N TYR A 527 13.70 25.10 23.09
CA TYR A 527 12.33 24.61 23.26
C TYR A 527 11.34 25.27 22.30
N LEU A 528 11.40 26.58 22.11
CA LEU A 528 10.49 27.30 21.21
C LEU A 528 10.78 26.98 19.75
N ASP A 529 12.05 26.92 19.37
CA ASP A 529 12.46 26.53 18.03
C ASP A 529 12.00 25.09 17.70
N TYR A 530 12.10 24.22 18.70
CA TYR A 530 11.57 22.84 18.58
C TYR A 530 10.04 22.85 18.39
N LEU A 531 9.29 23.63 19.17
CA LEU A 531 7.83 23.71 19.04
C LEU A 531 7.42 24.23 17.65
N GLU A 532 8.15 25.20 17.12
CA GLU A 532 7.89 25.72 15.77
C GLU A 532 8.13 24.67 14.69
N ILE A 533 9.24 23.92 14.79
CA ILE A 533 9.53 22.78 13.90
C ILE A 533 8.44 21.71 14.02
N ASP A 534 7.99 21.38 15.22
CA ASP A 534 6.94 20.39 15.45
C ASP A 534 5.59 20.82 14.81
N VAL A 535 5.23 22.10 14.95
CA VAL A 535 4.03 22.66 14.29
C VAL A 535 4.14 22.58 12.77
N ILE A 536 5.29 23.00 12.20
CA ILE A 536 5.54 22.95 10.77
C ILE A 536 5.48 21.49 10.27
N GLN A 537 6.08 20.55 10.99
CA GLN A 537 6.05 19.13 10.65
C GLN A 537 4.62 18.56 10.69
N LYS A 538 3.84 18.92 11.71
CA LYS A 538 2.44 18.49 11.84
C LYS A 538 1.56 19.05 10.73
N ASP A 539 1.71 20.32 10.38
CA ASP A 539 0.98 20.95 9.27
C ASP A 539 1.38 20.34 7.92
N ALA A 540 2.67 20.10 7.69
CA ALA A 540 3.17 19.42 6.51
C ALA A 540 2.61 17.99 6.41
N PHE A 541 2.59 17.25 7.52
CA PHE A 541 1.99 15.92 7.57
C PHE A 541 0.50 15.94 7.28
N GLN A 542 -0.27 16.86 7.87
CA GLN A 542 -1.70 16.98 7.60
C GLN A 542 -1.97 17.30 6.12
N THR A 543 -1.22 18.23 5.54
CA THR A 543 -1.33 18.60 4.12
C THR A 543 -1.01 17.41 3.21
N GLN A 544 0.04 16.65 3.54
CA GLN A 544 0.43 15.45 2.83
C GLN A 544 -0.65 14.36 2.98
N LEU A 545 -1.21 14.16 4.17
CA LEU A 545 -2.28 13.21 4.43
C LEU A 545 -3.51 13.48 3.56
N VAL A 546 -3.97 14.73 3.50
CA VAL A 546 -5.13 15.11 2.68
C VAL A 546 -4.85 14.88 1.20
N SER A 547 -3.68 15.27 0.70
CA SER A 547 -3.32 15.11 -0.71
C SER A 547 -3.19 13.62 -1.09
N VAL A 548 -2.49 12.82 -0.31
CA VAL A 548 -2.34 11.37 -0.54
C VAL A 548 -3.69 10.65 -0.43
N ALA A 549 -4.52 11.00 0.56
CA ALA A 549 -5.85 10.44 0.71
C ALA A 549 -6.74 10.74 -0.51
N GLY A 550 -6.67 11.96 -1.05
CA GLY A 550 -7.36 12.35 -2.29
C GLY A 550 -6.91 11.52 -3.50
N ILE A 551 -5.60 11.42 -3.71
CA ILE A 551 -5.00 10.65 -4.82
C ILE A 551 -5.38 9.16 -4.69
N CYS A 552 -5.20 8.57 -3.50
CA CYS A 552 -5.56 7.17 -3.24
C CYS A 552 -7.07 6.94 -3.39
N GLY A 553 -7.93 7.90 -3.01
CA GLY A 553 -9.37 7.83 -3.22
C GLY A 553 -9.74 7.77 -4.70
N ILE A 554 -9.13 8.60 -5.54
CA ILE A 554 -9.33 8.57 -7.01
C ILE A 554 -8.83 7.23 -7.59
N ALA A 555 -7.65 6.77 -7.18
CA ALA A 555 -7.09 5.50 -7.63
C ALA A 555 -7.97 4.30 -7.22
N LEU A 556 -8.51 4.31 -6.01
CA LEU A 556 -9.44 3.28 -5.54
C LEU A 556 -10.77 3.30 -6.33
N ALA A 557 -11.29 4.47 -6.65
CA ALA A 557 -12.46 4.59 -7.51
C ALA A 557 -12.19 4.02 -8.91
N ALA A 558 -11.04 4.33 -9.51
CA ALA A 558 -10.61 3.76 -10.78
C ALA A 558 -10.45 2.24 -10.70
N PHE A 559 -9.86 1.72 -9.63
CA PHE A 559 -9.76 0.28 -9.35
C PHE A 559 -11.13 -0.41 -9.34
N ILE A 560 -12.09 0.14 -8.61
CA ILE A 560 -13.46 -0.40 -8.53
C ILE A 560 -14.14 -0.38 -9.92
N VAL A 561 -13.96 0.69 -10.70
CA VAL A 561 -14.53 0.81 -12.05
C VAL A 561 -13.94 -0.25 -12.98
N VAL A 562 -12.62 -0.40 -13.01
CA VAL A 562 -11.95 -1.42 -13.84
C VAL A 562 -12.41 -2.82 -13.45
N GLN A 563 -12.47 -3.11 -12.15
CA GLN A 563 -12.93 -4.38 -11.63
C GLN A 563 -14.40 -4.67 -11.99
N TYR A 564 -15.26 -3.65 -11.91
CA TYR A 564 -16.66 -3.76 -12.34
C TYR A 564 -16.77 -4.16 -13.81
N PHE A 565 -16.05 -3.48 -14.71
CA PHE A 565 -16.08 -3.80 -16.15
C PHE A 565 -15.51 -5.18 -16.44
N MET A 566 -14.41 -5.55 -15.78
CA MET A 566 -13.83 -6.88 -15.92
C MET A 566 -14.82 -7.98 -15.53
N MET A 567 -15.46 -7.86 -14.38
CA MET A 567 -16.44 -8.83 -13.92
C MET A 567 -17.71 -8.84 -14.77
N LYS A 568 -18.16 -7.66 -15.27
CA LYS A 568 -19.30 -7.56 -16.17
C LYS A 568 -19.03 -8.29 -17.49
N SER A 569 -17.85 -8.15 -18.08
CA SER A 569 -17.46 -8.86 -19.32
C SER A 569 -17.40 -10.37 -19.13
N ARG A 570 -17.11 -10.85 -17.93
CA ARG A 570 -17.03 -12.28 -17.59
C ARG A 570 -18.36 -12.94 -17.23
N LYS A 571 -19.43 -12.16 -17.09
CA LYS A 571 -20.73 -12.69 -16.68
C LYS A 571 -21.27 -13.77 -17.63
N GLU A 572 -21.10 -13.59 -18.92
CA GLU A 572 -21.51 -14.58 -19.93
C GLU A 572 -20.67 -15.86 -19.82
N GLU A 573 -19.37 -15.73 -19.62
CA GLU A 573 -18.44 -16.84 -19.37
C GLU A 573 -18.87 -17.67 -18.15
N MET A 574 -19.17 -17.01 -17.04
CA MET A 574 -19.63 -17.68 -15.81
C MET A 574 -20.99 -18.37 -16.00
N ASN A 575 -21.90 -17.76 -16.77
CA ASN A 575 -23.18 -18.39 -17.13
C ASN A 575 -23.00 -19.63 -17.99
N LEU A 576 -22.04 -19.62 -18.92
CA LEU A 576 -21.73 -20.80 -19.73
C LEU A 576 -21.15 -21.94 -18.90
N LEU A 577 -20.27 -21.65 -17.92
CA LEU A 577 -19.79 -22.65 -16.98
C LEU A 577 -20.97 -23.28 -16.21
N ARG A 578 -21.92 -22.49 -15.73
CA ARG A 578 -23.12 -23.01 -15.07
C ARG A 578 -23.99 -23.88 -15.97
N ARG A 579 -24.19 -23.49 -17.24
CA ARG A 579 -24.93 -24.30 -18.23
C ARG A 579 -24.25 -25.63 -18.52
N ASN A 580 -22.95 -25.73 -18.32
CA ASN A 580 -22.17 -26.96 -18.42
C ASN A 580 -22.10 -27.77 -17.10
N GLY A 581 -22.95 -27.44 -16.10
CA GLY A 581 -23.03 -28.16 -14.85
C GLY A 581 -21.89 -27.87 -13.87
N ILE A 582 -21.19 -26.74 -14.04
CA ILE A 582 -20.19 -26.30 -13.05
C ILE A 582 -20.91 -25.55 -11.93
N ASN A 583 -20.84 -26.09 -10.72
CA ASN A 583 -21.56 -25.56 -9.57
C ASN A 583 -21.02 -24.17 -9.13
N LYS A 584 -21.85 -23.40 -8.44
CA LYS A 584 -21.50 -22.06 -7.98
C LYS A 584 -20.24 -22.02 -7.12
N GLN A 585 -20.00 -23.05 -6.30
CA GLN A 585 -18.82 -23.10 -5.44
C GLN A 585 -17.53 -23.19 -6.25
N LYS A 586 -17.47 -24.01 -7.30
CA LYS A 586 -16.31 -24.11 -8.17
C LYS A 586 -16.07 -22.83 -8.98
N ILE A 587 -17.14 -22.16 -9.44
CA ILE A 587 -17.03 -20.83 -10.09
C ILE A 587 -16.46 -19.82 -9.10
N HIS A 588 -16.89 -19.86 -7.85
CA HIS A 588 -16.36 -18.99 -6.80
C HIS A 588 -14.87 -19.25 -6.53
N GLN A 589 -14.46 -20.52 -6.54
CA GLN A 589 -13.05 -20.91 -6.42
C GLN A 589 -12.18 -20.37 -7.57
N VAL A 590 -12.68 -20.29 -8.82
CA VAL A 590 -11.96 -19.64 -9.93
C VAL A 590 -11.62 -18.19 -9.57
N ILE A 591 -12.61 -17.45 -9.08
CA ILE A 591 -12.45 -16.03 -8.75
C ILE A 591 -11.54 -15.84 -7.54
N LEU A 592 -11.69 -16.69 -6.52
CA LEU A 592 -10.83 -16.66 -5.34
C LEU A 592 -9.37 -16.96 -5.68
N PHE A 593 -9.13 -17.93 -6.56
CA PHE A 593 -7.77 -18.26 -7.01
C PHE A 593 -7.13 -17.09 -7.76
N GLU A 594 -7.86 -16.46 -8.69
CA GLU A 594 -7.36 -15.28 -9.41
C GLU A 594 -7.06 -14.11 -8.49
N ASN A 595 -7.94 -13.86 -7.51
CA ASN A 595 -7.73 -12.85 -6.49
C ASN A 595 -6.53 -13.18 -5.58
N GLY A 596 -6.30 -14.47 -5.29
CA GLY A 596 -5.12 -14.92 -4.56
C GLY A 596 -3.82 -14.66 -5.31
N VAL A 597 -3.77 -14.96 -6.61
CA VAL A 597 -2.61 -14.66 -7.48
C VAL A 597 -2.36 -13.14 -7.53
N TYR A 598 -3.43 -12.35 -7.69
CA TYR A 598 -3.34 -10.90 -7.64
C TYR A 598 -2.70 -10.41 -6.32
N PHE A 599 -3.20 -10.89 -5.18
CA PHE A 599 -2.68 -10.51 -3.86
C PHE A 599 -1.19 -10.83 -3.71
N VAL A 600 -0.77 -12.04 -4.09
CA VAL A 600 0.64 -12.47 -4.01
C VAL A 600 1.53 -11.55 -4.86
N VAL A 601 1.14 -11.26 -6.10
CA VAL A 601 1.92 -10.39 -7.00
C VAL A 601 2.03 -8.98 -6.43
N VAL A 602 0.93 -8.38 -6.01
CA VAL A 602 0.92 -7.01 -5.44
C VAL A 602 1.73 -6.93 -4.16
N SER A 603 1.63 -7.94 -3.28
CA SER A 603 2.40 -7.99 -2.04
C SER A 603 3.91 -8.12 -2.29
N ILE A 604 4.33 -9.02 -3.18
CA ILE A 604 5.76 -9.21 -3.50
C ILE A 604 6.35 -7.92 -4.10
N VAL A 605 5.67 -7.33 -5.08
CA VAL A 605 6.13 -6.09 -5.72
C VAL A 605 6.12 -4.94 -4.71
N GLY A 606 5.10 -4.85 -3.86
CA GLY A 606 5.00 -3.84 -2.81
C GLY A 606 6.14 -3.93 -1.78
N LEU A 607 6.46 -5.14 -1.32
CA LEU A 607 7.59 -5.38 -0.41
C LEU A 607 8.94 -5.04 -1.06
N MET A 608 9.11 -5.38 -2.34
CA MET A 608 10.31 -5.01 -3.10
C MET A 608 10.44 -3.48 -3.22
N LEU A 609 9.36 -2.78 -3.51
CA LEU A 609 9.35 -1.32 -3.60
C LEU A 609 9.61 -0.66 -2.24
N ALA A 610 9.05 -1.20 -1.14
CA ALA A 610 9.33 -0.73 0.21
C ALA A 610 10.82 -0.87 0.55
N TYR A 611 11.43 -2.00 0.22
CA TYR A 611 12.87 -2.20 0.39
C TYR A 611 13.70 -1.19 -0.42
N LEU A 612 13.36 -0.98 -1.71
CA LEU A 612 14.06 -0.01 -2.56
C LEU A 612 13.89 1.43 -2.06
N TYR A 613 12.72 1.78 -1.55
CA TYR A 613 12.45 3.10 -0.98
C TYR A 613 13.29 3.37 0.26
N GLN A 614 13.36 2.40 1.18
CA GLN A 614 14.18 2.52 2.39
C GLN A 614 15.68 2.52 2.09
N ASN A 615 16.12 1.73 1.11
CA ASN A 615 17.51 1.76 0.65
C ASN A 615 17.89 3.11 0.01
N TYR A 616 16.94 3.78 -0.64
CA TYR A 616 17.13 5.14 -1.18
C TYR A 616 17.28 6.18 -0.06
N LEU A 617 16.56 6.01 1.06
CA LEU A 617 16.64 6.89 2.23
C LEU A 617 17.79 6.57 3.17
N ASP A 618 18.51 5.46 2.94
CA ASP A 618 19.52 4.88 3.84
C ASP A 618 19.00 4.68 5.28
N ASP A 619 17.71 4.41 5.41
CA ASP A 619 17.01 4.25 6.70
C ASP A 619 16.25 2.92 6.75
N PHE A 620 16.78 1.95 7.49
CA PHE A 620 16.20 0.62 7.69
C PHE A 620 15.56 0.45 9.08
N THR A 621 15.57 1.47 9.92
CA THR A 621 15.07 1.40 11.31
C THR A 621 13.60 0.97 11.38
N ASN A 622 12.79 1.42 10.44
CA ASN A 622 11.35 1.19 10.39
C ASN A 622 10.89 0.14 9.37
N MET A 623 11.80 -0.68 8.84
CA MET A 623 11.51 -1.67 7.79
C MET A 623 10.35 -2.62 8.15
N PHE A 624 10.25 -3.04 9.40
CA PHE A 624 9.19 -3.92 9.87
C PHE A 624 7.81 -3.28 9.74
N VAL A 625 7.69 -2.01 10.14
CA VAL A 625 6.42 -1.25 10.06
C VAL A 625 6.00 -1.03 8.61
N PHE A 626 6.93 -0.64 7.73
CA PHE A 626 6.67 -0.51 6.30
C PHE A 626 6.14 -1.79 5.69
N ASN A 627 6.76 -2.92 6.00
CA ASN A 627 6.33 -4.22 5.49
C ASN A 627 4.91 -4.57 5.96
N ILE A 628 4.56 -4.30 7.22
CA ILE A 628 3.20 -4.50 7.74
C ILE A 628 2.20 -3.62 6.99
N ILE A 629 2.49 -2.34 6.78
CA ILE A 629 1.60 -1.42 6.07
C ILE A 629 1.36 -1.87 4.63
N VAL A 630 2.40 -2.28 3.92
CA VAL A 630 2.26 -2.86 2.56
C VAL A 630 1.34 -4.06 2.55
N LEU A 631 1.49 -4.99 3.52
CA LEU A 631 0.63 -6.17 3.62
C LEU A 631 -0.82 -5.80 3.97
N VAL A 632 -1.04 -4.85 4.87
CA VAL A 632 -2.38 -4.37 5.25
C VAL A 632 -3.09 -3.71 4.06
N ILE A 633 -2.41 -2.85 3.32
CA ILE A 633 -2.98 -2.21 2.11
C ILE A 633 -3.28 -3.27 1.04
N SER A 634 -2.36 -4.21 0.81
CA SER A 634 -2.56 -5.30 -0.15
C SER A 634 -3.78 -6.17 0.23
N LEU A 635 -3.94 -6.47 1.52
CA LEU A 635 -5.09 -7.21 2.05
C LEU A 635 -6.41 -6.42 1.91
N PHE A 636 -6.38 -5.12 2.17
CA PHE A 636 -7.54 -4.24 1.97
C PHE A 636 -7.99 -4.23 0.50
N LEU A 637 -7.05 -4.08 -0.45
CA LEU A 637 -7.35 -4.12 -1.88
C LEU A 637 -7.88 -5.49 -2.32
N LEU A 638 -7.37 -6.59 -1.74
CA LEU A 638 -7.92 -7.93 -1.94
C LEU A 638 -9.37 -8.02 -1.47
N LEU A 639 -9.68 -7.52 -0.29
CA LEU A 639 -11.04 -7.52 0.26
C LEU A 639 -12.01 -6.73 -0.63
N VAL A 640 -11.62 -5.54 -1.09
CA VAL A 640 -12.41 -4.74 -2.04
C VAL A 640 -12.67 -5.53 -3.32
N ASN A 641 -11.63 -6.18 -3.87
CA ASN A 641 -11.74 -7.00 -5.07
C ASN A 641 -12.73 -8.17 -4.88
N VAL A 642 -12.64 -8.89 -3.77
CA VAL A 642 -13.55 -10.00 -3.44
C VAL A 642 -14.99 -9.50 -3.27
N ILE A 643 -15.20 -8.38 -2.58
CA ILE A 643 -16.54 -7.80 -2.38
C ILE A 643 -17.19 -7.41 -3.70
N VAL A 644 -16.48 -6.70 -4.57
CA VAL A 644 -16.97 -6.28 -5.89
C VAL A 644 -17.30 -7.52 -6.73
N SER A 645 -16.43 -8.52 -6.71
CA SER A 645 -16.65 -9.77 -7.45
C SER A 645 -17.89 -10.52 -6.95
N GLN A 646 -18.09 -10.62 -5.65
CA GLN A 646 -19.28 -11.27 -5.06
C GLN A 646 -20.56 -10.51 -5.34
N PHE A 647 -20.52 -9.18 -5.27
CA PHE A 647 -21.70 -8.34 -5.54
C PHE A 647 -22.21 -8.54 -6.98
N LEU A 648 -21.31 -8.65 -7.94
CA LEU A 648 -21.66 -8.81 -9.36
C LEU A 648 -22.10 -10.24 -9.72
N LEU A 649 -21.65 -11.24 -8.95
CA LEU A 649 -22.08 -12.64 -9.11
C LEU A 649 -23.38 -12.97 -8.40
N LYS A 650 -23.81 -12.14 -7.44
CA LYS A 650 -25.12 -12.31 -6.84
C LYS A 650 -26.17 -12.18 -7.94
N ASP A 651 -26.88 -13.27 -8.20
CA ASP A 651 -28.11 -13.22 -9.00
C ASP A 651 -29.00 -12.14 -8.39
N LYS A 652 -29.34 -11.13 -9.19
CA LYS A 652 -30.32 -10.15 -8.75
C LYS A 652 -31.62 -10.91 -8.52
N LYS A 653 -31.91 -11.30 -7.29
CA LYS A 653 -33.21 -11.83 -6.87
C LYS A 653 -34.37 -10.85 -7.19
N HIS A 654 -34.06 -9.65 -7.69
CA HIS A 654 -34.98 -8.59 -8.03
C HIS A 654 -34.61 -7.93 -9.36
N LEU A 655 -34.72 -8.67 -10.48
CA LEU A 655 -35.11 -8.01 -11.71
C LEU A 655 -36.67 -8.04 -11.77
N LYS A 656 -37.28 -7.23 -10.93
CA LYS A 656 -38.59 -6.67 -11.28
C LYS A 656 -38.40 -5.95 -12.61
N ASN A 657 -39.12 -6.42 -13.63
CA ASN A 657 -39.47 -5.68 -14.84
C ASN A 657 -38.26 -5.11 -15.64
N ARG A 658 -37.59 -5.92 -16.40
CA ARG A 658 -37.00 -5.47 -17.65
C ARG A 658 -37.23 -6.53 -18.74
N LYS A 659 -37.89 -6.05 -19.79
CA LYS A 659 -38.30 -6.71 -21.03
C LYS A 659 -37.24 -7.72 -21.51
N LEU A 660 -37.70 -8.94 -21.71
CA LEU A 660 -37.16 -9.86 -22.68
C LEU A 660 -37.61 -9.48 -24.05
#